data_2f6a7d98419e9652e447f089a942075c
#
_entry.id   2f6a7d98419e9652e447f089a942075c
#
_cell.length_a   1.000
_cell.length_b   1.000
_cell.length_c   1.000
_cell.angle_alpha   90.00
_cell.angle_beta   90.00
_cell.angle_gamma   90.00
#
_symmetry.space_group_name_H-M   'P 1'
#
loop_
_entity.id
_entity.type
_entity.pdbx_description
1 polymer ?
#
loop_
_entity_poly.entity_id
_entity_poly.type
_entity_poly.pdbx_seq_one_letter_code
_entity_poly.pdbx_strand_id
1 'polypeptide(L)'
;FSVVANSCQAGLREALLDTLNGILSPGHEVRAAAEEQLKVLEVTEEFGVHLAELTVDPQGALAIRQLASVILKQYVENHWCSQSEKFRLPETTERAKTAIRQLLPTGLRESISKVRSSVAYAVSAIAHWDWPEAWPQLFNILMEMLVSGEVNAVHGAMRVLTEFTREVTDTQMPLVAPVILPEMYKIFTMSEVYGIRTRSRAVEIFTTCAHMICTMEELEKGVAHALIFPVVQQFTEAFVQALQMPDGPTSDSGLKMEVLKAVTALVKNFPKHMVSSMQQILPIVWNTLTESAALYPWASINFLKEFGMVQRGEVLGFENLVFSIFEFVHTLLDSKFKGTVKKALPELIYYIILYMQITEEQQIKVWTANPQQFVEDEDDDTFSYTVRIAAQDLLLAVSSEFQNESAVALAAAATRHLQEAEQYKAQGGEHWWKIHEACMLALGSVKSVITEGVQSGRVQFDMHGFLTGVILSDLNLSVSPFLLGRSLWAASRFTAAMSPELIQQFLQATVSGLHDNQPPSVRISAVRAIWGYCDQLKISESTHVLQPFLPSVLDGLIHLAAQFTSEVLNLVMETLCIVCSVDPAFTASAEAKICPFTIAIFLKYSNDPVVASLAQDIFKELAQIPGCQNAMQMRLIPTLVSIMQAPAEKIPSGLCATAIDILTTVVRNTKPPLSELLICQAFPAVAQCTLRADDNTIMQNGGECLRAYVSVALEQVAQWRDEQGHTGLWYVMQVVSQLLDPRTSEFTAAFVGRLVSTLISKAGRELGENLDQILRAILSKMQQAETLSVMQSLIMVFAHLVHSQLEPLLEFLCSLPGPTGKPALEFVMSEWMSRQHLFYGQYEGKVSSVALCKILQYGITVDDKRLQDIKVKGDEIFNMEEGIRTRSKTSRNPECWTTIPLLVKMYKLIINELSTVIEANATRNTEDEWIQGNGADDPNDIYRKPYSNSIFSIDDDYYEDDEEDDPDVLKDPLYQIDLQTYLTDFLRQFAQQPCFSAFSEHLNDNERRTLQS
;
A
#
# COMPACT_ATOMS: atom_id res chain seq x y z
N PHE A 1 -43.73 -12.30 -40.62
CA PHE A 1 -42.53 -11.96 -39.82
C PHE A 1 -42.51 -12.66 -38.44
N SER A 2 -43.62 -12.82 -37.72
CA SER A 2 -43.64 -13.44 -36.41
C SER A 2 -43.42 -14.96 -36.44
N VAL A 3 -43.79 -15.67 -37.46
CA VAL A 3 -43.65 -17.13 -37.59
C VAL A 3 -42.21 -17.53 -37.94
N VAL A 4 -41.50 -16.73 -38.72
CA VAL A 4 -40.07 -16.95 -39.05
C VAL A 4 -39.17 -16.61 -37.86
N ALA A 5 -39.48 -15.57 -37.09
CA ALA A 5 -38.74 -15.23 -35.87
C ALA A 5 -38.87 -16.33 -34.80
N ASN A 6 -40.05 -16.89 -34.59
CA ASN A 6 -40.24 -17.98 -33.63
C ASN A 6 -39.51 -19.27 -34.02
N SER A 7 -39.38 -19.56 -35.32
CA SER A 7 -38.61 -20.74 -35.77
C SER A 7 -37.08 -20.58 -35.62
N CYS A 8 -36.54 -19.40 -35.78
CA CYS A 8 -35.11 -19.09 -35.51
C CYS A 8 -34.79 -19.14 -34.02
N GLN A 9 -35.68 -18.65 -33.16
CA GLN A 9 -35.52 -18.68 -31.71
C GLN A 9 -35.52 -20.10 -31.12
N ALA A 10 -36.41 -20.96 -31.62
CA ALA A 10 -36.45 -22.36 -31.26
C ALA A 10 -35.12 -23.07 -31.63
N GLY A 11 -34.57 -22.77 -32.82
CA GLY A 11 -33.32 -23.36 -33.26
C GLY A 11 -32.08 -22.92 -32.44
N LEU A 12 -32.04 -21.68 -31.99
CA LEU A 12 -30.95 -21.18 -31.11
C LEU A 12 -30.99 -21.85 -29.74
N ARG A 13 -32.16 -21.99 -29.13
CA ARG A 13 -32.31 -22.64 -27.84
C ARG A 13 -31.90 -24.12 -27.89
N GLU A 14 -32.30 -24.85 -28.95
CA GLU A 14 -31.87 -26.24 -29.16
C GLU A 14 -30.36 -26.34 -29.36
N ALA A 15 -29.76 -25.48 -30.19
CA ALA A 15 -28.31 -25.44 -30.40
C ALA A 15 -27.54 -25.14 -29.11
N LEU A 16 -28.04 -24.23 -28.28
CA LEU A 16 -27.45 -23.97 -26.97
C LEU A 16 -27.55 -25.17 -26.03
N LEU A 17 -28.69 -25.82 -25.99
CA LEU A 17 -28.90 -27.02 -25.16
C LEU A 17 -27.95 -28.14 -25.58
N ASP A 18 -27.80 -28.42 -26.88
CA ASP A 18 -26.86 -29.40 -27.42
C ASP A 18 -25.40 -29.04 -27.10
N THR A 19 -25.05 -27.76 -27.16
CA THR A 19 -23.72 -27.24 -26.80
C THR A 19 -23.43 -27.47 -25.32
N LEU A 20 -24.39 -27.15 -24.43
CA LEU A 20 -24.25 -27.38 -22.98
C LEU A 20 -24.10 -28.86 -22.65
N ASN A 21 -24.85 -29.75 -23.32
CA ASN A 21 -24.68 -31.20 -23.18
C ASN A 21 -23.29 -31.65 -23.68
N GLY A 22 -22.79 -31.07 -24.76
CA GLY A 22 -21.44 -31.33 -25.27
C GLY A 22 -20.34 -30.95 -24.27
N ILE A 23 -20.49 -29.80 -23.61
CA ILE A 23 -19.53 -29.32 -22.57
C ILE A 23 -19.54 -30.27 -21.36
N LEU A 24 -20.69 -30.86 -21.01
CA LEU A 24 -20.79 -31.84 -19.93
C LEU A 24 -20.30 -33.23 -20.31
N SER A 25 -19.95 -33.47 -21.57
CA SER A 25 -19.44 -34.77 -22.05
C SER A 25 -18.08 -35.11 -21.43
N PRO A 26 -17.85 -36.38 -21.06
CA PRO A 26 -16.55 -36.85 -20.61
C PRO A 26 -15.47 -36.86 -21.71
N GLY A 27 -15.86 -36.87 -22.98
CA GLY A 27 -14.94 -36.89 -24.14
C GLY A 27 -14.29 -35.51 -24.36
N HIS A 28 -12.97 -35.46 -24.34
CA HIS A 28 -12.21 -34.22 -24.51
C HIS A 28 -12.49 -33.50 -25.86
N GLU A 29 -12.54 -34.25 -26.96
CA GLU A 29 -12.78 -33.67 -28.28
C GLU A 29 -14.19 -33.09 -28.41
N VAL A 30 -15.19 -33.78 -27.87
CA VAL A 30 -16.59 -33.34 -27.87
C VAL A 30 -16.73 -32.06 -27.04
N ARG A 31 -16.08 -32.01 -25.89
CA ARG A 31 -16.08 -30.83 -25.01
C ARG A 31 -15.40 -29.63 -25.66
N ALA A 32 -14.21 -29.81 -26.24
CA ALA A 32 -13.49 -28.74 -26.91
C ALA A 32 -14.27 -28.17 -28.11
N ALA A 33 -14.93 -29.03 -28.90
CA ALA A 33 -15.78 -28.59 -30.00
C ALA A 33 -17.02 -27.82 -29.50
N ALA A 34 -17.60 -28.24 -28.38
CA ALA A 34 -18.74 -27.58 -27.77
C ALA A 34 -18.35 -26.20 -27.16
N GLU A 35 -17.18 -26.09 -26.55
CA GLU A 35 -16.64 -24.82 -26.04
C GLU A 35 -16.40 -23.81 -27.16
N GLU A 36 -15.88 -24.24 -28.31
CA GLU A 36 -15.74 -23.37 -29.50
C GLU A 36 -17.10 -22.96 -30.07
N GLN A 37 -18.07 -23.88 -30.10
CA GLN A 37 -19.43 -23.55 -30.52
C GLN A 37 -20.12 -22.56 -29.57
N LEU A 38 -19.86 -22.64 -28.28
CA LEU A 38 -20.38 -21.70 -27.30
C LEU A 38 -19.95 -20.27 -27.59
N LYS A 39 -18.69 -20.06 -27.97
CA LYS A 39 -18.13 -18.75 -28.37
C LYS A 39 -18.85 -18.16 -29.60
N VAL A 40 -19.24 -19.01 -30.52
CA VAL A 40 -20.02 -18.57 -31.70
C VAL A 40 -21.44 -18.19 -31.32
N LEU A 41 -22.08 -18.94 -30.41
CA LEU A 41 -23.45 -18.67 -29.97
C LEU A 41 -23.51 -17.42 -29.06
N GLU A 42 -22.47 -17.18 -28.27
CA GLU A 42 -22.39 -16.08 -27.27
C GLU A 42 -22.63 -14.69 -27.89
N VAL A 43 -22.27 -14.50 -29.16
CA VAL A 43 -22.43 -13.22 -29.87
C VAL A 43 -23.82 -13.04 -30.49
N THR A 44 -24.73 -14.01 -30.35
CA THR A 44 -26.10 -13.91 -30.86
C THR A 44 -27.02 -13.15 -29.90
N GLU A 45 -27.94 -12.35 -30.46
CA GLU A 45 -28.76 -11.39 -29.70
C GLU A 45 -29.56 -12.02 -28.54
N GLU A 46 -30.17 -13.21 -28.77
CA GLU A 46 -31.04 -13.87 -27.78
C GLU A 46 -30.28 -14.88 -26.89
N PHE A 47 -28.97 -14.98 -27.00
CA PHE A 47 -28.17 -15.97 -26.25
C PHE A 47 -28.34 -15.82 -24.73
N GLY A 48 -28.19 -14.60 -24.20
CA GLY A 48 -28.35 -14.33 -22.76
C GLY A 48 -29.77 -14.62 -22.26
N VAL A 49 -30.78 -14.36 -23.10
CA VAL A 49 -32.20 -14.66 -22.77
C VAL A 49 -32.39 -16.17 -22.63
N HIS A 50 -31.90 -16.96 -23.57
CA HIS A 50 -32.00 -18.43 -23.52
C HIS A 50 -31.20 -19.05 -22.36
N LEU A 51 -30.04 -18.47 -22.03
CA LEU A 51 -29.31 -18.87 -20.82
C LEU A 51 -30.14 -18.63 -19.55
N ALA A 52 -30.76 -17.47 -19.44
CA ALA A 52 -31.63 -17.14 -18.32
C ALA A 52 -32.85 -18.09 -18.24
N GLU A 53 -33.51 -18.35 -19.38
CA GLU A 53 -34.61 -19.33 -19.46
C GLU A 53 -34.18 -20.73 -19.00
N LEU A 54 -33.07 -21.25 -19.50
CA LEU A 54 -32.55 -22.57 -19.10
C LEU A 54 -32.16 -22.62 -17.61
N THR A 55 -31.62 -21.51 -17.07
CA THR A 55 -31.22 -21.41 -15.67
C THR A 55 -32.46 -21.52 -14.73
N VAL A 56 -33.52 -20.79 -15.05
CA VAL A 56 -34.73 -20.73 -14.18
C VAL A 56 -35.79 -21.80 -14.49
N ASP A 57 -35.59 -22.61 -15.53
CA ASP A 57 -36.55 -23.67 -15.91
C ASP A 57 -36.62 -24.80 -14.86
N PRO A 58 -37.72 -24.94 -14.09
CA PRO A 58 -37.80 -25.94 -13.05
C PRO A 58 -37.84 -27.38 -13.57
N GLN A 59 -38.16 -27.59 -14.85
CA GLN A 59 -38.22 -28.89 -15.51
C GLN A 59 -36.87 -29.29 -16.16
N GLY A 60 -35.91 -28.36 -16.25
CA GLY A 60 -34.63 -28.58 -16.85
C GLY A 60 -33.72 -29.54 -16.04
N ALA A 61 -32.86 -30.30 -16.73
CA ALA A 61 -31.88 -31.16 -16.09
C ALA A 61 -30.93 -30.32 -15.20
N LEU A 62 -30.69 -30.76 -13.95
CA LEU A 62 -29.93 -30.01 -12.96
C LEU A 62 -28.52 -29.62 -13.45
N ALA A 63 -27.79 -30.52 -14.13
CA ALA A 63 -26.45 -30.25 -14.63
C ALA A 63 -26.46 -29.12 -15.69
N ILE A 64 -27.49 -29.10 -16.56
CA ILE A 64 -27.67 -28.05 -17.57
C ILE A 64 -27.96 -26.70 -16.88
N ARG A 65 -28.88 -26.67 -15.90
CA ARG A 65 -29.25 -25.46 -15.17
C ARG A 65 -28.04 -24.88 -14.41
N GLN A 66 -27.26 -25.74 -13.77
CA GLN A 66 -26.06 -25.30 -13.06
C GLN A 66 -25.02 -24.73 -14.04
N LEU A 67 -24.76 -25.39 -15.18
CA LEU A 67 -23.83 -24.91 -16.19
C LEU A 67 -24.33 -23.61 -16.83
N ALA A 68 -25.60 -23.53 -17.22
CA ALA A 68 -26.21 -22.32 -17.77
C ALA A 68 -26.11 -21.14 -16.80
N SER A 69 -26.31 -21.37 -15.50
CA SER A 69 -26.22 -20.31 -14.48
C SER A 69 -24.79 -19.77 -14.33
N VAL A 70 -23.77 -20.59 -14.47
CA VAL A 70 -22.37 -20.17 -14.44
C VAL A 70 -22.01 -19.38 -15.70
N ILE A 71 -22.43 -19.84 -16.86
CA ILE A 71 -22.19 -19.15 -18.14
C ILE A 71 -22.96 -17.81 -18.17
N LEU A 72 -24.21 -17.79 -17.65
CA LEU A 72 -24.99 -16.55 -17.54
C LEU A 72 -24.28 -15.48 -16.68
N LYS A 73 -23.69 -15.88 -15.57
CA LYS A 73 -22.88 -15.00 -14.74
C LYS A 73 -21.73 -14.37 -15.54
N GLN A 74 -20.96 -15.17 -16.27
CA GLN A 74 -19.85 -14.71 -17.11
C GLN A 74 -20.35 -13.81 -18.26
N TYR A 75 -21.46 -14.18 -18.88
CA TYR A 75 -22.11 -13.41 -19.95
C TYR A 75 -22.50 -12.00 -19.46
N VAL A 76 -23.12 -11.89 -18.29
CA VAL A 76 -23.47 -10.58 -17.71
C VAL A 76 -22.21 -9.74 -17.47
N GLU A 77 -21.14 -10.29 -16.92
CA GLU A 77 -19.89 -9.56 -16.72
C GLU A 77 -19.29 -9.06 -18.04
N ASN A 78 -19.36 -9.87 -19.12
CA ASN A 78 -18.68 -9.59 -20.39
C ASN A 78 -19.51 -8.75 -21.37
N HIS A 79 -20.84 -8.81 -21.35
CA HIS A 79 -21.69 -8.27 -22.41
C HIS A 79 -22.78 -7.31 -21.93
N TRP A 80 -22.93 -7.07 -20.59
CA TRP A 80 -24.04 -6.26 -20.11
C TRP A 80 -23.85 -4.77 -20.34
N CYS A 81 -22.67 -4.25 -20.04
CA CYS A 81 -22.38 -2.83 -20.13
C CYS A 81 -21.03 -2.57 -20.78
N SER A 82 -21.02 -1.70 -21.79
CA SER A 82 -19.78 -1.32 -22.51
C SER A 82 -18.75 -0.59 -21.65
N GLN A 83 -19.11 -0.13 -20.46
CA GLN A 83 -18.20 0.53 -19.51
C GLN A 83 -17.52 -0.46 -18.52
N SER A 84 -17.88 -1.74 -18.56
CA SER A 84 -17.23 -2.76 -17.74
C SER A 84 -15.79 -3.02 -18.20
N GLU A 85 -14.86 -3.15 -17.27
CA GLU A 85 -13.46 -3.52 -17.56
C GLU A 85 -13.33 -4.87 -18.27
N LYS A 86 -14.29 -5.78 -18.04
CA LYS A 86 -14.34 -7.11 -18.66
C LYS A 86 -15.11 -7.13 -19.97
N PHE A 87 -15.60 -5.98 -20.42
CA PHE A 87 -16.51 -5.91 -21.58
C PHE A 87 -15.93 -6.48 -22.86
N ARG A 88 -16.77 -7.23 -23.57
CA ARG A 88 -16.50 -7.77 -24.90
C ARG A 88 -17.70 -7.53 -25.82
N LEU A 89 -17.45 -7.15 -27.05
CA LEU A 89 -18.50 -6.98 -28.05
C LEU A 89 -19.18 -8.31 -28.42
N PRO A 90 -20.49 -8.32 -28.72
CA PRO A 90 -21.43 -7.19 -28.71
C PRO A 90 -22.02 -6.91 -27.32
N GLU A 91 -22.48 -5.66 -27.10
CA GLU A 91 -23.31 -5.35 -25.93
C GLU A 91 -24.71 -5.96 -26.07
N THR A 92 -25.24 -6.47 -24.97
CA THR A 92 -26.61 -7.02 -24.90
C THR A 92 -27.63 -5.96 -25.28
N THR A 93 -28.56 -6.28 -26.18
CA THR A 93 -29.58 -5.34 -26.63
C THR A 93 -30.58 -5.03 -25.50
N GLU A 94 -31.15 -3.84 -25.51
CA GLU A 94 -32.11 -3.42 -24.47
C GLU A 94 -33.34 -4.32 -24.40
N ARG A 95 -33.75 -4.90 -25.51
CA ARG A 95 -34.82 -5.90 -25.55
C ARG A 95 -34.44 -7.17 -24.77
N ALA A 96 -33.21 -7.67 -24.99
CA ALA A 96 -32.69 -8.84 -24.29
C ALA A 96 -32.46 -8.54 -22.81
N LYS A 97 -31.90 -7.37 -22.46
CA LYS A 97 -31.75 -6.90 -21.08
C LYS A 97 -33.10 -6.88 -20.34
N THR A 98 -34.16 -6.37 -20.96
CA THR A 98 -35.50 -6.32 -20.36
C THR A 98 -36.04 -7.72 -20.09
N ALA A 99 -35.90 -8.66 -21.04
CA ALA A 99 -36.31 -10.05 -20.86
C ALA A 99 -35.53 -10.74 -19.72
N ILE A 100 -34.23 -10.57 -19.64
CA ILE A 100 -33.40 -11.14 -18.58
C ILE A 100 -33.78 -10.56 -17.21
N ARG A 101 -33.96 -9.24 -17.07
CA ARG A 101 -34.45 -8.59 -15.84
C ARG A 101 -35.76 -9.13 -15.34
N GLN A 102 -36.66 -9.52 -16.24
CA GLN A 102 -37.97 -10.12 -15.88
C GLN A 102 -37.83 -11.59 -15.45
N LEU A 103 -36.93 -12.36 -16.05
CA LEU A 103 -36.77 -13.78 -15.78
C LEU A 103 -35.96 -14.07 -14.51
N LEU A 104 -34.87 -13.38 -14.28
CA LEU A 104 -33.89 -13.74 -13.24
C LEU A 104 -34.44 -13.71 -11.80
N PRO A 105 -35.30 -12.77 -11.38
CA PRO A 105 -35.80 -12.76 -10.00
C PRO A 105 -36.52 -14.05 -9.58
N THR A 106 -37.11 -14.79 -10.50
CA THR A 106 -37.75 -16.09 -10.20
C THR A 106 -36.71 -17.13 -9.76
N GLY A 107 -35.48 -17.06 -10.24
CA GLY A 107 -34.39 -17.96 -9.84
C GLY A 107 -33.86 -17.72 -8.44
N LEU A 108 -34.15 -16.58 -7.82
CA LEU A 108 -33.82 -16.30 -6.42
C LEU A 108 -34.62 -17.16 -5.42
N ARG A 109 -35.72 -17.74 -5.84
CA ARG A 109 -36.57 -18.66 -5.05
C ARG A 109 -36.17 -20.13 -5.20
N GLU A 110 -35.15 -20.41 -6.01
CA GLU A 110 -34.74 -21.78 -6.36
C GLU A 110 -34.25 -22.56 -5.11
N SER A 111 -34.69 -23.82 -5.00
CA SER A 111 -34.32 -24.72 -3.93
C SER A 111 -32.82 -25.12 -4.00
N ILE A 112 -32.27 -25.18 -5.22
CA ILE A 112 -30.88 -25.56 -5.47
C ILE A 112 -29.93 -24.39 -5.19
N SER A 113 -29.15 -24.50 -4.13
CA SER A 113 -28.29 -23.43 -3.64
C SER A 113 -27.29 -22.91 -4.68
N LYS A 114 -26.70 -23.77 -5.52
CA LYS A 114 -25.75 -23.36 -6.56
C LYS A 114 -26.39 -22.48 -7.63
N VAL A 115 -27.58 -22.89 -8.11
CA VAL A 115 -28.35 -22.11 -9.10
C VAL A 115 -28.77 -20.77 -8.50
N ARG A 116 -29.36 -20.79 -7.31
CA ARG A 116 -29.80 -19.59 -6.58
C ARG A 116 -28.62 -18.62 -6.39
N SER A 117 -27.46 -19.13 -6.04
CA SER A 117 -26.25 -18.30 -5.85
C SER A 117 -25.76 -17.65 -7.14
N SER A 118 -25.74 -18.39 -8.24
CA SER A 118 -25.34 -17.85 -9.55
C SER A 118 -26.34 -16.81 -10.07
N VAL A 119 -27.63 -17.06 -9.87
CA VAL A 119 -28.69 -16.08 -10.21
C VAL A 119 -28.53 -14.81 -9.36
N ALA A 120 -28.33 -14.94 -8.05
CA ALA A 120 -28.13 -13.79 -7.17
C ALA A 120 -26.92 -12.95 -7.59
N TYR A 121 -25.83 -13.59 -7.99
CA TYR A 121 -24.66 -12.90 -8.51
C TYR A 121 -24.97 -12.14 -9.82
N ALA A 122 -25.63 -12.78 -10.77
CA ALA A 122 -26.02 -12.15 -12.03
C ALA A 122 -26.95 -10.95 -11.78
N VAL A 123 -27.94 -11.08 -10.90
CA VAL A 123 -28.83 -9.97 -10.49
C VAL A 123 -28.05 -8.83 -9.87
N SER A 124 -27.09 -9.12 -8.99
CA SER A 124 -26.24 -8.07 -8.37
C SER A 124 -25.39 -7.34 -9.40
N ALA A 125 -24.78 -8.07 -10.34
CA ALA A 125 -23.97 -7.49 -11.41
C ALA A 125 -24.81 -6.61 -12.37
N ILE A 126 -26.05 -7.01 -12.66
CA ILE A 126 -26.98 -6.19 -13.43
C ILE A 126 -27.42 -4.96 -12.64
N ALA A 127 -27.72 -5.12 -11.35
CA ALA A 127 -28.17 -4.03 -10.48
C ALA A 127 -27.13 -2.91 -10.39
N HIS A 128 -25.86 -3.25 -10.37
CA HIS A 128 -24.75 -2.29 -10.37
C HIS A 128 -24.84 -1.26 -11.52
N TRP A 129 -25.28 -1.71 -12.71
CA TRP A 129 -25.39 -0.85 -13.89
C TRP A 129 -26.77 -0.25 -14.10
N ASP A 130 -27.83 -0.98 -13.75
CA ASP A 130 -29.19 -0.70 -14.16
C ASP A 130 -30.07 -0.10 -13.06
N TRP A 131 -29.76 -0.30 -11.78
CA TRP A 131 -30.57 0.24 -10.69
C TRP A 131 -30.08 1.66 -10.29
N PRO A 132 -31.02 2.60 -10.03
CA PRO A 132 -32.46 2.48 -10.12
C PRO A 132 -33.05 2.82 -11.51
N GLU A 133 -32.28 3.39 -12.43
CA GLU A 133 -32.76 4.05 -13.63
C GLU A 133 -33.42 3.07 -14.63
N ALA A 134 -32.70 1.99 -14.97
CA ALA A 134 -33.19 1.00 -15.93
C ALA A 134 -33.92 -0.19 -15.27
N TRP A 135 -33.77 -0.36 -13.96
CA TRP A 135 -34.43 -1.43 -13.21
C TRP A 135 -35.05 -0.95 -11.87
N PRO A 136 -35.97 0.02 -11.87
CA PRO A 136 -36.48 0.63 -10.64
C PRO A 136 -37.29 -0.34 -9.75
N GLN A 137 -37.82 -1.43 -10.30
CA GLN A 137 -38.64 -2.41 -9.55
C GLN A 137 -37.80 -3.37 -8.69
N LEU A 138 -36.48 -3.47 -8.91
CA LEU A 138 -35.63 -4.48 -8.28
C LEU A 138 -35.74 -4.45 -6.76
N PHE A 139 -35.59 -3.28 -6.16
CA PHE A 139 -35.62 -3.13 -4.71
C PHE A 139 -36.98 -3.60 -4.12
N ASN A 140 -38.10 -3.25 -4.74
CA ASN A 140 -39.40 -3.69 -4.30
C ASN A 140 -39.56 -5.23 -4.42
N ILE A 141 -39.09 -5.84 -5.51
CA ILE A 141 -39.09 -7.29 -5.70
C ILE A 141 -38.32 -7.99 -4.57
N LEU A 142 -37.14 -7.49 -4.23
CA LEU A 142 -36.34 -8.05 -3.14
C LEU A 142 -37.03 -7.91 -1.79
N MET A 143 -37.63 -6.77 -1.51
CA MET A 143 -38.40 -6.55 -0.27
C MET A 143 -39.64 -7.44 -0.17
N GLU A 144 -40.37 -7.65 -1.27
CA GLU A 144 -41.48 -8.61 -1.31
C GLU A 144 -41.04 -10.04 -1.00
N MET A 145 -39.85 -10.44 -1.49
CA MET A 145 -39.28 -11.74 -1.16
C MET A 145 -38.96 -11.88 0.32
N LEU A 146 -38.43 -10.83 0.96
CA LEU A 146 -38.14 -10.83 2.40
C LEU A 146 -39.40 -10.96 3.24
N VAL A 147 -40.46 -10.22 2.87
CA VAL A 147 -41.74 -10.24 3.57
C VAL A 147 -42.51 -11.55 3.38
N SER A 148 -42.28 -12.27 2.27
CA SER A 148 -42.95 -13.53 1.97
C SER A 148 -42.73 -14.61 3.03
N GLY A 149 -41.64 -14.57 3.78
CA GLY A 149 -41.25 -15.58 4.77
C GLY A 149 -40.83 -16.92 4.17
N GLU A 150 -40.78 -17.06 2.85
CA GLU A 150 -40.29 -18.26 2.17
C GLU A 150 -38.76 -18.31 2.30
N VAL A 151 -38.22 -19.34 2.95
CA VAL A 151 -36.82 -19.44 3.32
C VAL A 151 -35.87 -19.30 2.13
N ASN A 152 -36.18 -19.92 0.99
CA ASN A 152 -35.34 -19.85 -0.20
C ASN A 152 -35.36 -18.45 -0.82
N ALA A 153 -36.55 -17.81 -0.88
CA ALA A 153 -36.73 -16.46 -1.38
C ALA A 153 -35.96 -15.45 -0.52
N VAL A 154 -36.10 -15.55 0.80
CA VAL A 154 -35.37 -14.71 1.76
C VAL A 154 -33.88 -14.89 1.59
N HIS A 155 -33.39 -16.12 1.52
CA HIS A 155 -31.96 -16.40 1.35
C HIS A 155 -31.41 -15.84 0.02
N GLY A 156 -32.12 -15.99 -1.08
CA GLY A 156 -31.76 -15.44 -2.39
C GLY A 156 -31.77 -13.90 -2.39
N ALA A 157 -32.80 -13.29 -1.84
CA ALA A 157 -32.91 -11.83 -1.70
C ALA A 157 -31.79 -11.25 -0.81
N MET A 158 -31.49 -11.91 0.31
CA MET A 158 -30.42 -11.49 1.22
C MET A 158 -29.06 -11.49 0.55
N ARG A 159 -28.79 -12.46 -0.31
CA ARG A 159 -27.54 -12.52 -1.05
C ARG A 159 -27.39 -11.36 -2.04
N VAL A 160 -28.46 -11.00 -2.72
CA VAL A 160 -28.47 -9.83 -3.61
C VAL A 160 -28.32 -8.55 -2.80
N LEU A 161 -29.06 -8.42 -1.70
CA LEU A 161 -29.05 -7.22 -0.86
C LEU A 161 -27.69 -6.96 -0.20
N THR A 162 -26.92 -7.99 0.12
CA THR A 162 -25.57 -7.84 0.66
C THR A 162 -24.67 -7.07 -0.32
N GLU A 163 -24.69 -7.41 -1.60
CA GLU A 163 -23.92 -6.67 -2.62
C GLU A 163 -24.60 -5.33 -2.97
N PHE A 164 -25.94 -5.35 -3.11
CA PHE A 164 -26.72 -4.16 -3.44
C PHE A 164 -26.51 -3.01 -2.44
N THR A 165 -26.49 -3.28 -1.14
CA THR A 165 -26.33 -2.23 -0.12
C THR A 165 -24.95 -1.58 -0.12
N ARG A 166 -23.92 -2.26 -0.64
CA ARG A 166 -22.58 -1.68 -0.83
C ARG A 166 -22.53 -0.64 -1.93
N GLU A 167 -23.44 -0.72 -2.90
CA GLU A 167 -23.52 0.16 -4.08
C GLU A 167 -24.54 1.31 -3.91
N VAL A 168 -25.32 1.29 -2.83
CA VAL A 168 -26.33 2.34 -2.54
C VAL A 168 -25.63 3.66 -2.28
N THR A 169 -26.07 4.71 -2.98
CA THR A 169 -25.52 6.06 -2.83
C THR A 169 -26.14 6.82 -1.66
N ASP A 170 -25.53 7.93 -1.27
CA ASP A 170 -26.04 8.87 -0.27
C ASP A 170 -27.45 9.38 -0.58
N THR A 171 -27.75 9.63 -1.85
CA THR A 171 -29.10 10.09 -2.28
C THR A 171 -30.17 9.00 -2.20
N GLN A 172 -29.78 7.73 -2.27
CA GLN A 172 -30.66 6.57 -2.24
C GLN A 172 -30.86 6.01 -0.82
N MET A 173 -29.86 6.15 0.05
CA MET A 173 -29.88 5.60 1.42
C MET A 173 -31.10 6.07 2.25
N PRO A 174 -31.57 7.32 2.19
CA PRO A 174 -32.78 7.76 2.90
C PRO A 174 -34.08 7.01 2.49
N LEU A 175 -34.11 6.46 1.27
CA LEU A 175 -35.21 5.66 0.78
C LEU A 175 -35.08 4.18 1.13
N VAL A 176 -33.82 3.68 1.19
CA VAL A 176 -33.50 2.27 1.41
C VAL A 176 -33.48 1.92 2.90
N ALA A 177 -32.78 2.67 3.73
CA ALA A 177 -32.54 2.34 5.14
C ALA A 177 -33.85 2.18 5.98
N PRO A 178 -34.84 3.06 5.90
CA PRO A 178 -36.04 2.92 6.70
C PRO A 178 -36.87 1.67 6.39
N VAL A 179 -36.69 1.10 5.19
CA VAL A 179 -37.37 -0.09 4.73
C VAL A 179 -36.60 -1.36 5.04
N ILE A 180 -35.27 -1.35 4.78
CA ILE A 180 -34.44 -2.54 4.90
C ILE A 180 -34.05 -2.86 6.35
N LEU A 181 -33.72 -1.86 7.18
CA LEU A 181 -33.24 -2.09 8.53
C LEU A 181 -34.25 -2.82 9.45
N PRO A 182 -35.54 -2.49 9.46
CA PRO A 182 -36.51 -3.25 10.23
C PRO A 182 -36.64 -4.72 9.81
N GLU A 183 -36.54 -5.01 8.51
CA GLU A 183 -36.58 -6.38 7.99
C GLU A 183 -35.29 -7.15 8.36
N MET A 184 -34.13 -6.50 8.34
CA MET A 184 -32.87 -7.09 8.82
C MET A 184 -32.98 -7.46 10.30
N TYR A 185 -33.55 -6.61 11.14
CA TYR A 185 -33.79 -6.89 12.55
C TYR A 185 -34.63 -8.14 12.75
N LYS A 186 -35.76 -8.25 12.03
CA LYS A 186 -36.66 -9.43 12.09
C LYS A 186 -35.87 -10.70 11.70
N ILE A 187 -35.18 -10.70 10.57
CA ILE A 187 -34.44 -11.87 10.09
C ILE A 187 -33.36 -12.27 11.09
N PHE A 188 -32.63 -11.31 11.63
CA PHE A 188 -31.57 -11.57 12.61
C PHE A 188 -32.09 -12.20 13.90
N THR A 189 -33.25 -11.75 14.43
CA THR A 189 -33.82 -12.21 15.69
C THR A 189 -34.61 -13.51 15.57
N MET A 190 -35.03 -13.92 14.38
CA MET A 190 -35.81 -15.15 14.15
C MET A 190 -34.93 -16.40 13.99
N SER A 191 -34.23 -16.78 15.06
CA SER A 191 -33.28 -17.91 15.06
C SER A 191 -33.91 -19.28 14.80
N GLU A 192 -35.22 -19.43 15.04
CA GLU A 192 -35.93 -20.68 14.78
C GLU A 192 -36.35 -20.87 13.31
N VAL A 193 -36.38 -19.76 12.53
CA VAL A 193 -36.79 -19.76 11.13
C VAL A 193 -35.61 -19.69 10.18
N TYR A 194 -34.65 -18.82 10.48
CA TYR A 194 -33.53 -18.53 9.62
C TYR A 194 -32.23 -19.08 10.18
N GLY A 195 -31.43 -19.74 9.33
CA GLY A 195 -30.12 -20.27 9.69
C GLY A 195 -29.07 -19.18 9.93
N ILE A 196 -27.97 -19.57 10.53
CA ILE A 196 -26.84 -18.70 10.92
C ILE A 196 -26.37 -17.84 9.75
N ARG A 197 -26.20 -18.40 8.55
CA ARG A 197 -25.73 -17.66 7.36
C ARG A 197 -26.64 -16.51 6.95
N THR A 198 -27.94 -16.72 6.95
CA THR A 198 -28.94 -15.69 6.60
C THR A 198 -28.94 -14.59 7.65
N ARG A 199 -28.87 -14.97 8.92
CA ARG A 199 -28.81 -14.03 10.04
C ARG A 199 -27.52 -13.22 10.06
N SER A 200 -26.38 -13.84 9.74
CA SER A 200 -25.10 -13.15 9.61
C SER A 200 -25.12 -12.10 8.50
N ARG A 201 -25.75 -12.39 7.35
CA ARG A 201 -25.96 -11.40 6.28
C ARG A 201 -26.84 -10.23 6.71
N ALA A 202 -27.84 -10.47 7.52
CA ALA A 202 -28.65 -9.39 8.06
C ALA A 202 -27.81 -8.41 8.91
N VAL A 203 -26.89 -8.94 9.70
CA VAL A 203 -25.94 -8.13 10.47
C VAL A 203 -24.95 -7.39 9.55
N GLU A 204 -24.43 -8.06 8.53
CA GLU A 204 -23.52 -7.45 7.53
C GLU A 204 -24.19 -6.29 6.79
N ILE A 205 -25.43 -6.44 6.36
CA ILE A 205 -26.23 -5.37 5.72
C ILE A 205 -26.42 -4.20 6.68
N PHE A 206 -26.76 -4.48 7.94
CA PHE A 206 -26.84 -3.44 8.97
C PHE A 206 -25.54 -2.66 9.11
N THR A 207 -24.41 -3.35 9.17
CA THR A 207 -23.08 -2.75 9.29
C THR A 207 -22.77 -1.86 8.09
N THR A 208 -23.06 -2.32 6.88
CA THR A 208 -22.88 -1.55 5.64
C THR A 208 -23.71 -0.26 5.64
N CYS A 209 -24.99 -0.35 6.02
CA CYS A 209 -25.85 0.81 6.16
C CYS A 209 -25.34 1.78 7.24
N ALA A 210 -24.86 1.28 8.37
CA ALA A 210 -24.32 2.11 9.44
C ALA A 210 -23.09 2.89 8.99
N HIS A 211 -22.18 2.30 8.23
CA HIS A 211 -21.01 2.98 7.67
C HIS A 211 -21.40 4.08 6.69
N MET A 212 -22.32 3.79 5.76
CA MET A 212 -22.79 4.79 4.80
C MET A 212 -23.49 5.96 5.49
N ILE A 213 -24.36 5.69 6.46
CA ILE A 213 -25.06 6.72 7.22
C ILE A 213 -24.08 7.58 8.03
N CYS A 214 -22.98 7.00 8.55
CA CYS A 214 -21.95 7.77 9.22
C CYS A 214 -21.27 8.74 8.28
N THR A 215 -20.88 8.30 7.10
CA THR A 215 -20.29 9.16 6.07
C THR A 215 -21.25 10.29 5.65
N MET A 216 -22.55 9.98 5.53
CA MET A 216 -23.56 11.00 5.25
C MET A 216 -23.72 12.01 6.38
N GLU A 217 -23.65 11.59 7.65
CA GLU A 217 -23.74 12.48 8.81
C GLU A 217 -22.59 13.51 8.87
N GLU A 218 -21.42 13.15 8.33
CA GLU A 218 -20.28 14.08 8.20
C GLU A 218 -20.58 15.20 7.20
N LEU A 219 -21.34 14.90 6.14
CA LEU A 219 -21.70 15.85 5.09
C LEU A 219 -22.97 16.64 5.45
N GLU A 220 -23.97 15.97 6.00
CA GLU A 220 -25.28 16.55 6.36
C GLU A 220 -25.69 16.10 7.76
N LYS A 221 -25.64 17.01 8.73
CA LYS A 221 -25.98 16.72 10.13
C LYS A 221 -27.44 16.36 10.32
N GLY A 222 -27.69 15.34 11.13
CA GLY A 222 -29.03 14.87 11.48
C GLY A 222 -29.52 13.65 10.68
N VAL A 223 -28.77 13.21 9.67
CA VAL A 223 -29.11 12.02 8.87
C VAL A 223 -29.11 10.76 9.73
N ALA A 224 -28.11 10.59 10.59
CA ALA A 224 -28.04 9.45 11.51
C ALA A 224 -29.23 9.39 12.47
N HIS A 225 -29.68 10.55 12.97
CA HIS A 225 -30.85 10.64 13.84
C HIS A 225 -32.13 10.16 13.13
N ALA A 226 -32.24 10.44 11.84
CA ALA A 226 -33.42 10.05 11.06
C ALA A 226 -33.39 8.56 10.64
N LEU A 227 -32.22 8.04 10.28
CA LEU A 227 -32.10 6.77 9.57
C LEU A 227 -31.68 5.58 10.46
N ILE A 228 -30.76 5.77 11.40
CA ILE A 228 -30.19 4.64 12.17
C ILE A 228 -30.53 4.68 13.67
N PHE A 229 -30.56 5.83 14.32
CA PHE A 229 -30.79 5.91 15.76
C PHE A 229 -32.15 5.33 16.20
N PRO A 230 -33.23 5.37 15.40
CA PRO A 230 -34.48 4.70 15.77
C PRO A 230 -34.33 3.19 15.98
N VAL A 231 -33.37 2.54 15.33
CA VAL A 231 -33.18 1.08 15.36
C VAL A 231 -31.94 0.63 16.13
N VAL A 232 -30.96 1.50 16.38
CA VAL A 232 -29.67 1.16 17.02
C VAL A 232 -29.86 0.47 18.36
N GLN A 233 -30.77 0.93 19.20
CA GLN A 233 -30.96 0.32 20.52
C GLN A 233 -31.45 -1.12 20.41
N GLN A 234 -32.45 -1.38 19.54
CA GLN A 234 -33.00 -2.71 19.33
C GLN A 234 -31.92 -3.68 18.79
N PHE A 235 -31.16 -3.23 17.79
CA PHE A 235 -30.05 -4.03 17.26
C PHE A 235 -28.98 -4.31 18.32
N THR A 236 -28.61 -3.32 19.11
CA THR A 236 -27.59 -3.48 20.16
C THR A 236 -28.03 -4.47 21.24
N GLU A 237 -29.30 -4.42 21.67
CA GLU A 237 -29.85 -5.42 22.61
C GLU A 237 -29.82 -6.83 22.02
N ALA A 238 -30.17 -6.97 20.75
CA ALA A 238 -30.11 -8.25 20.06
C ALA A 238 -28.66 -8.74 19.86
N PHE A 239 -27.71 -7.86 19.63
CA PHE A 239 -26.29 -8.18 19.54
C PHE A 239 -25.73 -8.69 20.88
N VAL A 240 -26.08 -8.04 21.99
CA VAL A 240 -25.72 -8.51 23.33
C VAL A 240 -26.24 -9.92 23.59
N GLN A 241 -27.51 -10.18 23.26
CA GLN A 241 -28.10 -11.52 23.40
C GLN A 241 -27.39 -12.56 22.54
N ALA A 242 -27.07 -12.22 21.30
CA ALA A 242 -26.34 -13.13 20.38
C ALA A 242 -24.92 -13.46 20.88
N LEU A 243 -24.21 -12.48 21.41
CA LEU A 243 -22.85 -12.69 21.98
C LEU A 243 -22.89 -13.55 23.25
N GLN A 244 -23.97 -13.50 24.05
CA GLN A 244 -24.14 -14.32 25.25
C GLN A 244 -24.56 -15.77 24.96
N MET A 245 -25.08 -16.03 23.76
CA MET A 245 -25.61 -17.35 23.42
C MET A 245 -24.45 -18.37 23.26
N PRO A 246 -24.54 -19.54 23.89
CA PRO A 246 -23.54 -20.60 23.69
C PRO A 246 -23.57 -21.11 22.24
N ASP A 247 -22.43 -21.63 21.78
CA ASP A 247 -22.33 -22.22 20.46
C ASP A 247 -23.24 -23.45 20.32
N GLY A 248 -23.91 -23.56 19.19
CA GLY A 248 -24.89 -24.60 18.92
C GLY A 248 -25.60 -24.40 17.58
N PRO A 249 -26.79 -24.98 17.40
CA PRO A 249 -27.52 -24.90 16.11
C PRO A 249 -27.91 -23.49 15.69
N THR A 250 -28.02 -22.54 16.63
CA THR A 250 -28.51 -21.19 16.39
C THR A 250 -27.43 -20.11 16.57
N SER A 251 -26.23 -20.48 17.01
CA SER A 251 -25.12 -19.54 17.21
C SER A 251 -23.78 -20.24 17.01
N ASP A 252 -22.86 -19.59 16.33
CA ASP A 252 -21.49 -20.04 16.15
C ASP A 252 -20.50 -18.86 16.19
N SER A 253 -19.22 -19.16 16.12
CA SER A 253 -18.14 -18.15 16.07
C SER A 253 -18.29 -17.20 14.87
N GLY A 254 -18.79 -17.66 13.74
CA GLY A 254 -19.00 -16.85 12.54
C GLY A 254 -20.08 -15.79 12.75
N LEU A 255 -21.22 -16.15 13.35
CA LEU A 255 -22.28 -15.19 13.70
C LEU A 255 -21.79 -14.17 14.73
N LYS A 256 -21.09 -14.63 15.78
CA LYS A 256 -20.52 -13.77 16.81
C LYS A 256 -19.49 -12.79 16.23
N MET A 257 -18.70 -13.24 15.27
CA MET A 257 -17.77 -12.39 14.52
C MET A 257 -18.50 -11.25 13.79
N GLU A 258 -19.56 -11.56 13.04
CA GLU A 258 -20.33 -10.52 12.33
C GLU A 258 -21.02 -9.55 13.29
N VAL A 259 -21.56 -10.06 14.39
CA VAL A 259 -22.14 -9.23 15.46
C VAL A 259 -21.08 -8.29 16.06
N LEU A 260 -19.89 -8.80 16.33
CA LEU A 260 -18.82 -8.00 16.90
C LEU A 260 -18.30 -6.95 15.91
N LYS A 261 -18.24 -7.26 14.61
CA LYS A 261 -17.95 -6.27 13.56
C LYS A 261 -18.99 -5.13 13.54
N ALA A 262 -20.26 -5.47 13.69
CA ALA A 262 -21.32 -4.46 13.77
C ALA A 262 -21.19 -3.58 15.03
N VAL A 263 -20.88 -4.17 16.18
CA VAL A 263 -20.62 -3.43 17.42
C VAL A 263 -19.40 -2.53 17.27
N THR A 264 -18.33 -3.03 16.66
CA THR A 264 -17.11 -2.26 16.36
C THR A 264 -17.43 -1.05 15.47
N ALA A 265 -18.21 -1.26 14.40
CA ALA A 265 -18.67 -0.17 13.54
C ALA A 265 -19.50 0.88 14.29
N LEU A 266 -20.39 0.46 15.19
CA LEU A 266 -21.20 1.38 16.01
C LEU A 266 -20.33 2.14 17.01
N VAL A 267 -19.34 1.51 17.63
CA VAL A 267 -18.37 2.18 18.53
C VAL A 267 -17.54 3.20 17.79
N LYS A 268 -17.07 2.86 16.59
CA LYS A 268 -16.28 3.75 15.74
C LYS A 268 -17.10 4.95 15.28
N ASN A 269 -18.30 4.71 14.76
CA ASN A 269 -19.10 5.71 14.06
C ASN A 269 -20.02 6.51 15.00
N PHE A 270 -20.60 5.87 16.03
CA PHE A 270 -21.58 6.46 16.94
C PHE A 270 -21.25 6.22 18.42
N PRO A 271 -20.03 6.57 18.88
CA PRO A 271 -19.54 6.20 20.22
C PRO A 271 -20.41 6.72 21.37
N LYS A 272 -21.13 7.83 21.19
CA LYS A 272 -22.00 8.40 22.23
C LYS A 272 -23.21 7.52 22.53
N HIS A 273 -23.74 6.83 21.50
CA HIS A 273 -24.92 5.95 21.65
C HIS A 273 -24.56 4.58 22.23
N MET A 274 -23.27 4.23 22.23
CA MET A 274 -22.81 2.93 22.71
C MET A 274 -22.45 2.91 24.21
N VAL A 275 -22.40 4.06 24.89
CA VAL A 275 -21.91 4.16 26.29
C VAL A 275 -22.65 3.23 27.24
N SER A 276 -23.99 3.20 27.17
CA SER A 276 -24.81 2.35 28.04
C SER A 276 -24.64 0.85 27.76
N SER A 277 -24.52 0.50 26.46
CA SER A 277 -24.41 -0.89 26.03
C SER A 277 -23.00 -1.47 26.26
N MET A 278 -21.97 -0.63 26.29
CA MET A 278 -20.59 -1.06 26.53
C MET A 278 -20.40 -1.72 27.89
N GLN A 279 -21.17 -1.34 28.90
CA GLN A 279 -21.12 -1.98 30.20
C GLN A 279 -21.55 -3.47 30.16
N GLN A 280 -22.39 -3.85 29.22
CA GLN A 280 -22.81 -5.23 28.98
C GLN A 280 -21.89 -5.96 28.01
N ILE A 281 -21.41 -5.27 26.96
CA ILE A 281 -20.61 -5.85 25.89
C ILE A 281 -19.17 -6.18 26.36
N LEU A 282 -18.53 -5.27 27.07
CA LEU A 282 -17.14 -5.43 27.48
C LEU A 282 -16.87 -6.70 28.30
N PRO A 283 -17.69 -7.04 29.33
CA PRO A 283 -17.47 -8.28 30.06
C PRO A 283 -17.63 -9.54 29.20
N ILE A 284 -18.55 -9.52 28.23
CA ILE A 284 -18.79 -10.67 27.34
C ILE A 284 -17.61 -10.87 26.42
N VAL A 285 -17.15 -9.80 25.76
CA VAL A 285 -15.97 -9.83 24.88
C VAL A 285 -14.72 -10.27 25.65
N TRP A 286 -14.54 -9.74 26.85
CA TRP A 286 -13.45 -10.11 27.74
C TRP A 286 -13.47 -11.60 28.11
N ASN A 287 -14.60 -12.13 28.51
CA ASN A 287 -14.73 -13.55 28.82
C ASN A 287 -14.45 -14.43 27.61
N THR A 288 -14.96 -14.04 26.43
CA THR A 288 -14.68 -14.75 25.18
C THR A 288 -13.18 -14.76 24.88
N LEU A 289 -12.49 -13.64 25.02
CA LEU A 289 -11.06 -13.53 24.79
C LEU A 289 -10.25 -14.41 25.75
N THR A 290 -10.57 -14.38 27.04
CA THR A 290 -9.84 -15.10 28.08
C THR A 290 -10.09 -16.61 28.03
N GLU A 291 -11.31 -17.05 27.80
CA GLU A 291 -11.66 -18.47 27.60
C GLU A 291 -11.00 -19.03 26.34
N SER A 292 -11.02 -18.27 25.26
CA SER A 292 -10.38 -18.65 24.01
C SER A 292 -8.86 -18.74 24.12
N ALA A 293 -8.21 -17.88 24.91
CA ALA A 293 -6.77 -17.93 25.16
C ALA A 293 -6.33 -19.22 25.87
N ALA A 294 -7.15 -19.76 26.75
CA ALA A 294 -6.86 -21.03 27.44
C ALA A 294 -6.88 -22.23 26.46
N LEU A 295 -7.68 -22.16 25.42
CA LEU A 295 -7.81 -23.20 24.41
C LEU A 295 -6.80 -23.06 23.25
N TYR A 296 -6.33 -21.84 22.99
CA TYR A 296 -5.50 -21.50 21.83
C TYR A 296 -4.20 -22.30 21.72
N PRO A 297 -3.40 -22.57 22.79
CA PRO A 297 -2.19 -23.38 22.68
C PRO A 297 -2.44 -24.84 22.29
N TRP A 298 -3.65 -25.31 22.52
CA TRP A 298 -4.07 -26.71 22.33
C TRP A 298 -4.96 -26.89 21.10
N ALA A 299 -5.24 -25.81 20.34
CA ALA A 299 -6.09 -25.82 19.16
C ALA A 299 -5.44 -26.53 17.97
N SER A 300 -4.80 -27.68 18.21
CA SER A 300 -4.48 -28.61 17.13
C SER A 300 -5.79 -29.22 16.61
N ILE A 301 -5.91 -29.31 15.29
CA ILE A 301 -7.06 -29.92 14.59
C ILE A 301 -7.40 -31.33 15.16
N ASN A 302 -6.42 -32.03 15.72
CA ASN A 302 -6.59 -33.34 16.32
C ASN A 302 -7.23 -33.30 17.71
N PHE A 303 -6.90 -32.33 18.55
CA PHE A 303 -7.49 -32.17 19.89
C PHE A 303 -8.98 -31.78 19.78
N LEU A 304 -9.31 -30.87 18.87
CA LEU A 304 -10.68 -30.45 18.62
C LEU A 304 -11.54 -31.55 17.99
N LYS A 305 -10.94 -32.49 17.20
CA LYS A 305 -11.61 -33.67 16.67
C LYS A 305 -11.87 -34.75 17.70
N GLU A 306 -10.94 -34.97 18.65
CA GLU A 306 -11.13 -35.96 19.73
C GLU A 306 -12.23 -35.56 20.71
N PHE A 307 -12.44 -34.25 20.92
CA PHE A 307 -13.53 -33.76 21.77
C PHE A 307 -14.85 -33.54 21.03
N GLY A 308 -14.98 -33.92 19.76
CA GLY A 308 -16.22 -33.80 19.00
C GLY A 308 -16.68 -32.36 18.73
N MET A 309 -15.80 -31.39 18.93
CA MET A 309 -16.13 -29.97 18.87
C MET A 309 -16.01 -29.35 17.48
N VAL A 310 -15.48 -30.04 16.43
CA VAL A 310 -15.17 -29.31 15.19
C VAL A 310 -15.32 -30.12 13.91
N GLN A 311 -16.16 -29.66 13.00
CA GLN A 311 -16.02 -29.85 11.55
C GLN A 311 -15.03 -28.77 10.98
N ARG A 312 -14.33 -29.14 9.90
CA ARG A 312 -13.23 -28.33 9.30
C ARG A 312 -13.50 -26.82 9.06
N GLY A 313 -14.78 -26.38 9.14
CA GLY A 313 -15.21 -24.99 9.01
C GLY A 313 -15.26 -24.18 10.31
N GLU A 314 -15.23 -24.86 11.48
CA GLU A 314 -15.39 -24.20 12.79
C GLU A 314 -14.06 -23.67 13.35
N VAL A 315 -12.91 -24.27 12.99
CA VAL A 315 -11.59 -23.76 13.38
C VAL A 315 -11.32 -22.40 12.73
N LEU A 316 -11.67 -22.23 11.47
CA LEU A 316 -11.55 -20.95 10.77
C LEU A 316 -12.44 -19.87 11.39
N GLY A 317 -13.60 -20.24 11.93
CA GLY A 317 -14.51 -19.31 12.60
C GLY A 317 -13.96 -18.80 13.94
N PHE A 318 -13.25 -19.64 14.69
CA PHE A 318 -12.64 -19.27 15.96
C PHE A 318 -11.52 -18.23 15.81
N GLU A 319 -10.58 -18.45 14.89
CA GLU A 319 -9.50 -17.49 14.61
C GLU A 319 -10.08 -16.15 14.16
N ASN A 320 -11.06 -16.15 13.26
CA ASN A 320 -11.73 -14.94 12.79
C ASN A 320 -12.45 -14.18 13.93
N LEU A 321 -13.00 -14.89 14.90
CA LEU A 321 -13.60 -14.26 16.08
C LEU A 321 -12.54 -13.56 16.92
N VAL A 322 -11.38 -14.19 17.15
CA VAL A 322 -10.25 -13.60 17.87
C VAL A 322 -9.74 -12.35 17.13
N PHE A 323 -9.60 -12.40 15.81
CA PHE A 323 -9.25 -11.22 15.01
C PHE A 323 -10.25 -10.07 15.19
N SER A 324 -11.54 -10.39 15.19
CA SER A 324 -12.58 -9.37 15.40
C SER A 324 -12.55 -8.77 16.81
N ILE A 325 -12.15 -9.55 17.82
CA ILE A 325 -11.93 -9.05 19.18
C ILE A 325 -10.73 -8.09 19.22
N PHE A 326 -9.62 -8.44 18.56
CA PHE A 326 -8.46 -7.57 18.48
C PHE A 326 -8.77 -6.26 17.75
N GLU A 327 -9.47 -6.32 16.62
CA GLU A 327 -9.95 -5.14 15.90
C GLU A 327 -10.88 -4.27 16.77
N PHE A 328 -11.75 -4.89 17.55
CA PHE A 328 -12.60 -4.18 18.51
C PHE A 328 -11.75 -3.44 19.56
N VAL A 329 -10.71 -4.08 20.12
CA VAL A 329 -9.82 -3.43 21.08
C VAL A 329 -9.05 -2.28 20.43
N HIS A 330 -8.56 -2.44 19.20
CA HIS A 330 -7.96 -1.33 18.41
C HIS A 330 -8.93 -0.15 18.28
N THR A 331 -10.19 -0.42 17.93
CA THR A 331 -11.21 0.63 17.85
C THR A 331 -11.46 1.33 19.20
N LEU A 332 -11.36 0.61 20.31
CA LEU A 332 -11.46 1.21 21.66
C LEU A 332 -10.28 2.17 21.93
N LEU A 333 -9.08 1.87 21.44
CA LEU A 333 -7.90 2.76 21.58
C LEU A 333 -8.12 4.12 20.92
N ASP A 334 -8.72 4.12 19.73
CA ASP A 334 -9.01 5.34 18.97
C ASP A 334 -10.28 6.07 19.40
N SER A 335 -10.98 5.55 20.43
CA SER A 335 -12.26 6.08 20.88
C SER A 335 -12.20 6.66 22.29
N LYS A 336 -13.29 7.30 22.71
CA LYS A 336 -13.46 7.74 24.09
C LYS A 336 -13.39 6.63 25.15
N PHE A 337 -13.39 5.37 24.73
CA PHE A 337 -13.27 4.20 25.60
C PHE A 337 -11.82 3.78 25.87
N LYS A 338 -10.82 4.51 25.35
CA LYS A 338 -9.40 4.19 25.58
C LYS A 338 -9.02 4.04 27.04
N GLY A 339 -9.64 4.83 27.93
CA GLY A 339 -9.44 4.71 29.39
C GLY A 339 -9.86 3.36 29.97
N THR A 340 -10.77 2.63 29.34
CA THR A 340 -11.14 1.27 29.74
C THR A 340 -10.06 0.26 29.36
N VAL A 341 -9.48 0.40 28.16
CA VAL A 341 -8.32 -0.41 27.73
C VAL A 341 -7.13 -0.17 28.66
N LYS A 342 -6.84 1.09 28.99
CA LYS A 342 -5.77 1.45 29.93
C LYS A 342 -5.89 0.74 31.27
N LYS A 343 -7.10 0.68 31.82
CA LYS A 343 -7.36 -0.04 33.10
C LYS A 343 -7.19 -1.55 32.99
N ALA A 344 -7.45 -2.11 31.82
CA ALA A 344 -7.35 -3.54 31.56
C ALA A 344 -5.94 -4.00 31.17
N LEU A 345 -5.00 -3.09 30.91
CA LEU A 345 -3.66 -3.39 30.38
C LEU A 345 -2.93 -4.54 31.09
N PRO A 346 -2.88 -4.61 32.45
CA PRO A 346 -2.14 -5.67 33.12
C PRO A 346 -2.60 -7.07 32.75
N GLU A 347 -3.91 -7.29 32.69
CA GLU A 347 -4.47 -8.58 32.28
C GLU A 347 -4.52 -8.72 30.76
N LEU A 348 -4.80 -7.66 30.02
CA LEU A 348 -4.85 -7.67 28.56
C LEU A 348 -3.50 -8.11 27.97
N ILE A 349 -2.39 -7.52 28.40
CA ILE A 349 -1.05 -7.87 27.92
C ILE A 349 -0.70 -9.31 28.32
N TYR A 350 -1.11 -9.78 29.50
CA TYR A 350 -0.93 -11.18 29.87
C TYR A 350 -1.59 -12.13 28.87
N TYR A 351 -2.84 -11.86 28.46
CA TYR A 351 -3.55 -12.67 27.46
C TYR A 351 -3.01 -12.47 26.04
N ILE A 352 -2.57 -11.26 25.67
CA ILE A 352 -1.90 -11.03 24.36
C ILE A 352 -0.68 -11.95 24.21
N ILE A 353 0.16 -12.07 25.25
CA ILE A 353 1.33 -12.97 25.21
C ILE A 353 0.90 -14.42 25.01
N LEU A 354 -0.20 -14.87 25.60
CA LEU A 354 -0.73 -16.22 25.34
C LEU A 354 -1.08 -16.46 23.87
N TYR A 355 -1.63 -15.45 23.19
CA TYR A 355 -1.92 -15.52 21.77
C TYR A 355 -0.67 -15.38 20.87
N MET A 356 0.44 -14.94 21.39
CA MET A 356 1.72 -14.85 20.68
C MET A 356 2.49 -16.18 20.65
N GLN A 357 1.99 -17.23 21.28
CA GLN A 357 2.64 -18.54 21.25
C GLN A 357 2.58 -19.20 19.85
N ILE A 358 3.58 -20.01 19.56
CA ILE A 358 3.56 -20.96 18.43
C ILE A 358 2.59 -22.08 18.78
N THR A 359 1.46 -22.18 18.06
CA THR A 359 0.32 -22.99 18.53
C THR A 359 0.20 -24.33 17.90
N GLU A 360 0.56 -24.53 16.65
CA GLU A 360 0.23 -25.75 15.92
C GLU A 360 1.46 -26.57 15.54
N GLU A 361 1.34 -27.88 15.72
CA GLU A 361 2.26 -28.82 15.07
C GLU A 361 2.34 -28.59 13.55
N GLN A 362 1.29 -28.09 12.92
CA GLN A 362 1.30 -27.77 11.49
C GLN A 362 2.22 -26.58 11.19
N GLN A 363 2.20 -25.51 11.99
CA GLN A 363 3.08 -24.36 11.83
C GLN A 363 4.54 -24.77 12.00
N ILE A 364 4.86 -25.50 13.06
CA ILE A 364 6.19 -26.08 13.27
C ILE A 364 6.62 -26.97 12.10
N LYS A 365 5.73 -27.83 11.60
CA LYS A 365 6.00 -28.71 10.45
C LYS A 365 6.22 -27.91 9.16
N VAL A 366 5.40 -26.90 8.91
CA VAL A 366 5.53 -26.03 7.73
C VAL A 366 6.85 -25.29 7.75
N TRP A 367 7.18 -24.64 8.85
CA TRP A 367 8.43 -23.87 8.99
C TRP A 367 9.69 -24.77 8.93
N THR A 368 9.60 -25.99 9.44
CA THR A 368 10.70 -26.96 9.33
C THR A 368 10.88 -27.45 7.90
N ALA A 369 9.80 -27.65 7.18
CA ALA A 369 9.83 -28.12 5.80
C ALA A 369 10.14 -27.00 4.78
N ASN A 370 9.68 -25.77 5.05
CA ASN A 370 9.83 -24.62 4.18
C ASN A 370 10.41 -23.42 4.93
N PRO A 371 11.74 -23.23 4.93
CA PRO A 371 12.37 -22.07 5.58
C PRO A 371 11.95 -20.72 5.01
N GLN A 372 11.53 -20.64 3.75
CA GLN A 372 11.00 -19.38 3.16
C GLN A 372 9.74 -18.95 3.87
N GLN A 373 8.81 -19.90 4.13
CA GLN A 373 7.57 -19.61 4.85
C GLN A 373 7.84 -19.11 6.29
N PHE A 374 8.90 -19.63 6.92
CA PHE A 374 9.31 -19.14 8.24
C PHE A 374 9.75 -17.67 8.20
N VAL A 375 10.47 -17.26 7.15
CA VAL A 375 10.86 -15.84 6.97
C VAL A 375 9.62 -14.99 6.73
N GLU A 376 8.75 -15.38 5.79
CA GLU A 376 7.53 -14.67 5.44
C GLU A 376 6.58 -14.48 6.64
N ASP A 377 6.36 -15.52 7.44
CA ASP A 377 5.45 -15.49 8.60
C ASP A 377 6.01 -14.69 9.79
N GLU A 378 7.30 -14.46 9.84
CA GLU A 378 7.99 -13.72 10.90
C GLU A 378 8.44 -12.31 10.44
N ASP A 379 8.07 -11.89 9.25
CA ASP A 379 8.35 -10.55 8.72
C ASP A 379 7.26 -9.58 9.15
N ASP A 380 7.65 -8.38 9.56
CA ASP A 380 6.71 -7.33 9.99
C ASP A 380 5.82 -6.83 8.84
N ASP A 381 6.29 -6.95 7.58
CA ASP A 381 5.57 -6.54 6.37
C ASP A 381 4.80 -7.68 5.68
N THR A 382 4.61 -8.79 6.37
CA THR A 382 3.98 -9.97 5.77
C THR A 382 2.47 -9.79 5.52
N PHE A 383 1.98 -10.28 4.38
CA PHE A 383 0.56 -10.44 4.10
C PHE A 383 -0.07 -11.69 4.77
N SER A 384 0.73 -12.50 5.44
CA SER A 384 0.29 -13.69 6.18
C SER A 384 -0.28 -13.28 7.55
N TYR A 385 -1.59 -13.06 7.62
CA TYR A 385 -2.24 -12.60 8.85
C TYR A 385 -2.64 -13.79 9.74
N THR A 386 -1.86 -14.03 10.81
CA THR A 386 -2.11 -15.06 11.81
C THR A 386 -2.54 -14.44 13.14
N VAL A 387 -3.16 -15.22 14.04
CA VAL A 387 -3.52 -14.77 15.40
C VAL A 387 -2.28 -14.26 16.16
N ARG A 388 -1.15 -14.92 15.98
CA ARG A 388 0.13 -14.52 16.57
C ARG A 388 0.58 -13.12 16.14
N ILE A 389 0.52 -12.83 14.82
CA ILE A 389 0.86 -11.51 14.27
C ILE A 389 -0.14 -10.47 14.75
N ALA A 390 -1.43 -10.75 14.70
CA ALA A 390 -2.46 -9.84 15.20
C ALA A 390 -2.31 -9.51 16.70
N ALA A 391 -1.88 -10.48 17.49
CA ALA A 391 -1.56 -10.26 18.91
C ALA A 391 -0.33 -9.36 19.09
N GLN A 392 0.70 -9.55 18.26
CA GLN A 392 1.88 -8.68 18.24
C GLN A 392 1.52 -7.25 17.85
N ASP A 393 0.71 -7.07 16.79
CA ASP A 393 0.23 -5.75 16.36
C ASP A 393 -0.56 -5.05 17.45
N LEU A 394 -1.42 -5.78 18.15
CA LEU A 394 -2.16 -5.22 19.29
C LEU A 394 -1.23 -4.81 20.44
N LEU A 395 -0.18 -5.60 20.72
CA LEU A 395 0.83 -5.22 21.71
C LEU A 395 1.56 -3.94 21.32
N LEU A 396 1.93 -3.80 20.06
CA LEU A 396 2.56 -2.59 19.53
C LEU A 396 1.63 -1.39 19.66
N ALA A 397 0.35 -1.53 19.30
CA ALA A 397 -0.64 -0.46 19.40
C ALA A 397 -0.87 0.01 20.84
N VAL A 398 -1.10 -0.89 21.80
CA VAL A 398 -1.27 -0.50 23.21
C VAL A 398 0.01 0.07 23.82
N SER A 399 1.17 -0.39 23.37
CA SER A 399 2.47 0.11 23.83
C SER A 399 2.80 1.49 23.26
N SER A 400 2.37 1.79 22.04
CA SER A 400 2.46 3.13 21.44
C SER A 400 1.56 4.11 22.15
N GLU A 401 0.29 3.75 22.41
CA GLU A 401 -0.70 4.62 23.04
C GLU A 401 -0.43 4.87 24.55
N PHE A 402 0.01 3.84 25.29
CA PHE A 402 0.20 3.89 26.75
C PHE A 402 1.61 3.46 27.16
N GLN A 403 2.63 4.13 26.66
CA GLN A 403 4.04 3.74 26.79
C GLN A 403 4.44 3.31 28.22
N ASN A 404 4.18 4.17 29.21
CA ASN A 404 4.58 3.93 30.58
C ASN A 404 3.80 2.79 31.25
N GLU A 405 2.48 2.78 31.10
CA GLU A 405 1.60 1.78 31.68
C GLU A 405 1.80 0.42 31.02
N SER A 406 1.99 0.40 29.70
CA SER A 406 2.29 -0.82 28.94
C SER A 406 3.64 -1.41 29.34
N ALA A 407 4.66 -0.59 29.58
CA ALA A 407 5.96 -1.05 30.05
C ALA A 407 5.83 -1.77 31.40
N VAL A 408 5.11 -1.18 32.35
CA VAL A 408 4.86 -1.80 33.68
C VAL A 408 4.04 -3.08 33.54
N ALA A 409 2.98 -3.04 32.77
CA ALA A 409 2.09 -4.18 32.53
C ALA A 409 2.82 -5.35 31.82
N LEU A 410 3.63 -5.06 30.82
CA LEU A 410 4.40 -6.06 30.08
C LEU A 410 5.48 -6.71 30.96
N ALA A 411 6.21 -5.91 31.72
CA ALA A 411 7.20 -6.44 32.66
C ALA A 411 6.55 -7.40 33.70
N ALA A 412 5.40 -7.02 34.26
CA ALA A 412 4.66 -7.85 35.19
C ALA A 412 4.11 -9.12 34.54
N ALA A 413 3.53 -9.00 33.35
CA ALA A 413 2.98 -10.13 32.60
C ALA A 413 4.07 -11.13 32.19
N ALA A 414 5.19 -10.64 31.67
CA ALA A 414 6.32 -11.49 31.29
C ALA A 414 6.91 -12.21 32.51
N THR A 415 7.08 -11.52 33.64
CA THR A 415 7.56 -12.14 34.90
C THR A 415 6.61 -13.24 35.35
N ARG A 416 5.30 -12.98 35.35
CA ARG A 416 4.28 -13.96 35.70
C ARG A 416 4.32 -15.19 34.79
N HIS A 417 4.35 -14.98 33.48
CA HIS A 417 4.44 -16.07 32.51
C HIS A 417 5.70 -16.92 32.66
N LEU A 418 6.85 -16.30 32.90
CA LEU A 418 8.12 -17.01 33.08
C LEU A 418 8.09 -17.85 34.36
N GLN A 419 7.51 -17.34 35.46
CA GLN A 419 7.33 -18.08 36.70
C GLN A 419 6.37 -19.28 36.55
N GLU A 420 5.24 -19.07 35.88
CA GLU A 420 4.27 -20.13 35.58
C GLU A 420 4.88 -21.22 34.65
N ALA A 421 5.68 -20.81 33.65
CA ALA A 421 6.38 -21.73 32.76
C ALA A 421 7.42 -22.59 33.50
N GLU A 422 8.16 -22.01 34.43
CA GLU A 422 9.12 -22.77 35.29
C GLU A 422 8.41 -23.77 36.22
N GLN A 423 7.26 -23.40 36.79
CA GLN A 423 6.43 -24.33 37.56
C GLN A 423 5.90 -25.48 36.71
N TYR A 424 5.42 -25.16 35.48
CA TYR A 424 4.94 -26.15 34.54
C TYR A 424 6.05 -27.10 34.06
N LYS A 425 7.25 -26.57 33.82
CA LYS A 425 8.46 -27.34 33.51
C LYS A 425 8.85 -28.29 34.65
N ALA A 426 8.83 -27.80 35.90
CA ALA A 426 9.12 -28.60 37.09
C ALA A 426 8.12 -29.76 37.27
N GLN A 427 6.88 -29.62 36.81
CA GLN A 427 5.85 -30.67 36.79
C GLN A 427 5.96 -31.64 35.62
N GLY A 428 6.99 -31.50 34.76
CA GLY A 428 7.19 -32.34 33.60
C GLY A 428 6.43 -31.92 32.32
N GLY A 429 5.93 -30.69 32.28
CA GLY A 429 5.26 -30.14 31.11
C GLY A 429 6.22 -29.98 29.94
N GLU A 430 5.81 -30.38 28.73
CA GLU A 430 6.67 -30.39 27.55
C GLU A 430 6.67 -29.07 26.78
N HIS A 431 5.64 -28.23 26.94
CA HIS A 431 5.43 -27.02 26.11
C HIS A 431 5.80 -25.70 26.78
N TRP A 432 6.52 -25.73 27.89
CA TRP A 432 6.98 -24.55 28.62
C TRP A 432 7.80 -23.60 27.75
N TRP A 433 8.54 -24.13 26.76
CA TRP A 433 9.38 -23.35 25.87
C TRP A 433 8.56 -22.41 24.95
N LYS A 434 7.29 -22.71 24.64
CA LYS A 434 6.42 -21.86 23.83
C LYS A 434 6.11 -20.55 24.53
N ILE A 435 5.93 -20.57 25.85
CA ILE A 435 5.75 -19.36 26.66
C ILE A 435 7.03 -18.55 26.75
N HIS A 436 8.18 -19.20 26.95
CA HIS A 436 9.47 -18.50 26.92
C HIS A 436 9.68 -17.78 25.58
N GLU A 437 9.41 -18.46 24.49
CA GLU A 437 9.51 -17.90 23.14
C GLU A 437 8.56 -16.70 22.96
N ALA A 438 7.31 -16.80 23.39
CA ALA A 438 6.33 -15.73 23.30
C ALA A 438 6.71 -14.51 24.17
N CYS A 439 7.23 -14.72 25.36
CA CYS A 439 7.75 -13.64 26.22
C CYS A 439 8.94 -12.92 25.58
N MET A 440 9.86 -13.66 24.98
CA MET A 440 10.98 -13.08 24.25
C MET A 440 10.53 -12.26 23.04
N LEU A 441 9.54 -12.76 22.29
CA LEU A 441 8.95 -12.04 21.18
C LEU A 441 8.28 -10.75 21.66
N ALA A 442 7.46 -10.82 22.71
CA ALA A 442 6.75 -9.66 23.24
C ALA A 442 7.71 -8.57 23.75
N LEU A 443 8.67 -8.94 24.58
CA LEU A 443 9.67 -7.99 25.11
C LEU A 443 10.55 -7.42 24.02
N GLY A 444 10.97 -8.23 23.06
CA GLY A 444 11.80 -7.80 21.94
C GLY A 444 11.07 -6.87 20.96
N SER A 445 9.79 -7.09 20.73
CA SER A 445 8.98 -6.25 19.83
C SER A 445 8.87 -4.80 20.33
N VAL A 446 8.78 -4.60 21.64
CA VAL A 446 8.65 -3.26 22.27
C VAL A 446 9.88 -2.90 23.09
N LYS A 447 11.08 -3.26 22.61
CA LYS A 447 12.35 -3.08 23.35
C LYS A 447 12.57 -1.68 23.88
N SER A 448 12.23 -0.66 23.11
CA SER A 448 12.42 0.76 23.46
C SER A 448 11.63 1.11 24.73
N VAL A 449 10.35 0.75 24.75
CA VAL A 449 9.42 1.03 25.87
C VAL A 449 9.91 0.36 27.16
N ILE A 450 10.35 -0.89 27.09
CA ILE A 450 10.90 -1.64 28.23
C ILE A 450 12.25 -1.06 28.67
N THR A 451 13.16 -0.81 27.75
CA THR A 451 14.51 -0.32 28.06
C THR A 451 14.46 1.07 28.71
N GLU A 452 13.67 1.98 28.18
CA GLU A 452 13.48 3.31 28.76
C GLU A 452 12.78 3.26 30.14
N GLY A 453 11.79 2.38 30.28
CA GLY A 453 11.11 2.15 31.54
C GLY A 453 12.03 1.67 32.64
N VAL A 454 12.92 0.72 32.33
CA VAL A 454 13.93 0.19 33.28
C VAL A 454 15.01 1.24 33.58
N GLN A 455 15.55 1.92 32.58
CA GLN A 455 16.58 2.96 32.75
C GLN A 455 16.09 4.14 33.60
N SER A 456 14.82 4.55 33.39
CA SER A 456 14.21 5.62 34.18
C SER A 456 13.77 5.19 35.60
N GLY A 457 13.90 3.92 35.93
CA GLY A 457 13.46 3.36 37.21
C GLY A 457 11.94 3.25 37.41
N ARG A 458 11.17 3.53 36.36
CA ARG A 458 9.69 3.42 36.35
C ARG A 458 9.22 1.97 36.34
N VAL A 459 9.99 1.11 35.66
CA VAL A 459 9.70 -0.31 35.51
C VAL A 459 10.70 -1.13 36.32
N GLN A 460 10.20 -1.98 37.22
CA GLN A 460 11.02 -2.95 37.93
C GLN A 460 11.02 -4.26 37.16
N PHE A 461 12.04 -4.46 36.35
CA PHE A 461 12.29 -5.68 35.59
C PHE A 461 13.77 -6.07 35.70
N ASP A 462 14.05 -7.29 36.11
CA ASP A 462 15.41 -7.82 36.21
C ASP A 462 15.92 -8.19 34.79
N MET A 463 16.38 -7.21 34.06
CA MET A 463 16.92 -7.39 32.72
C MET A 463 18.14 -8.31 32.70
N HIS A 464 19.02 -8.18 33.68
CA HIS A 464 20.20 -9.04 33.80
C HIS A 464 19.82 -10.50 34.07
N GLY A 465 18.90 -10.72 34.99
CA GLY A 465 18.35 -12.06 35.29
C GLY A 465 17.60 -12.65 34.05
N PHE A 466 16.89 -11.84 33.31
CA PHE A 466 16.26 -12.27 32.05
C PHE A 466 17.28 -12.68 31.00
N LEU A 467 18.31 -11.88 30.76
CA LEU A 467 19.37 -12.18 29.79
C LEU A 467 20.19 -13.42 30.15
N THR A 468 20.60 -13.54 31.41
CA THR A 468 21.47 -14.64 31.86
C THR A 468 20.70 -15.86 32.35
N GLY A 469 19.62 -15.67 33.05
CA GLY A 469 18.83 -16.73 33.68
C GLY A 469 17.79 -17.38 32.77
N VAL A 470 17.29 -16.64 31.76
CA VAL A 470 16.30 -17.14 30.82
C VAL A 470 16.91 -17.33 29.45
N ILE A 471 17.34 -16.25 28.77
CA ILE A 471 17.79 -16.32 27.37
C ILE A 471 19.05 -17.20 27.25
N LEU A 472 20.08 -16.93 28.01
CA LEU A 472 21.33 -17.70 27.96
C LEU A 472 21.15 -19.17 28.41
N SER A 473 20.30 -19.38 29.40
CA SER A 473 19.91 -20.71 29.85
C SER A 473 19.19 -21.50 28.77
N ASP A 474 18.23 -20.88 28.07
CA ASP A 474 17.46 -21.52 26.99
C ASP A 474 18.34 -21.82 25.76
N LEU A 475 19.35 -20.99 25.47
CA LEU A 475 20.35 -21.27 24.43
C LEU A 475 21.12 -22.58 24.71
N ASN A 476 21.38 -22.87 25.95
CA ASN A 476 22.15 -24.06 26.36
C ASN A 476 21.31 -25.34 26.41
N LEU A 477 19.98 -25.22 26.49
CA LEU A 477 19.08 -26.39 26.68
C LEU A 477 18.73 -27.13 25.41
N SER A 478 18.82 -26.47 24.23
CA SER A 478 18.53 -27.04 22.89
C SER A 478 17.19 -27.81 22.81
N VAL A 479 16.15 -27.30 23.44
CA VAL A 479 14.82 -27.96 23.51
C VAL A 479 14.06 -27.87 22.19
N SER A 480 14.13 -26.70 21.55
CA SER A 480 13.47 -26.43 20.28
C SER A 480 14.31 -25.47 19.42
N PRO A 481 14.43 -25.72 18.11
CA PRO A 481 15.12 -24.80 17.21
C PRO A 481 14.47 -23.41 17.19
N PHE A 482 13.16 -23.32 17.39
CA PHE A 482 12.43 -22.03 17.43
C PHE A 482 12.73 -21.23 18.70
N LEU A 483 12.83 -21.90 19.85
CA LEU A 483 13.29 -21.25 21.08
C LEU A 483 14.74 -20.79 20.98
N LEU A 484 15.62 -21.64 20.44
CA LEU A 484 17.03 -21.32 20.24
C LEU A 484 17.18 -20.09 19.33
N GLY A 485 16.49 -20.07 18.20
CA GLY A 485 16.49 -18.93 17.28
C GLY A 485 15.93 -17.66 17.92
N ARG A 486 14.80 -17.78 18.64
CA ARG A 486 14.22 -16.63 19.35
C ARG A 486 15.13 -16.09 20.45
N SER A 487 15.84 -16.95 21.15
CA SER A 487 16.82 -16.55 22.15
C SER A 487 17.97 -15.73 21.55
N LEU A 488 18.50 -16.13 20.39
CA LEU A 488 19.51 -15.37 19.65
C LEU A 488 19.00 -13.99 19.22
N TRP A 489 17.79 -13.94 18.66
CA TRP A 489 17.16 -12.69 18.25
C TRP A 489 16.89 -11.77 19.45
N ALA A 490 16.29 -12.29 20.54
CA ALA A 490 15.98 -11.52 21.73
C ALA A 490 17.22 -10.91 22.38
N ALA A 491 18.32 -11.66 22.44
CA ALA A 491 19.59 -11.14 22.94
C ALA A 491 20.06 -9.93 22.13
N SER A 492 19.95 -9.97 20.79
CA SER A 492 20.35 -8.86 19.93
C SER A 492 19.52 -7.59 20.15
N ARG A 493 18.27 -7.74 20.59
CA ARG A 493 17.37 -6.61 20.86
C ARG A 493 17.77 -5.80 22.11
N PHE A 494 18.42 -6.44 23.09
CA PHE A 494 18.79 -5.84 24.37
C PHE A 494 20.30 -5.58 24.53
N THR A 495 21.00 -5.40 23.44
CA THR A 495 22.45 -5.15 23.39
C THR A 495 22.89 -3.98 24.30
N ALA A 496 22.10 -2.90 24.35
CA ALA A 496 22.37 -1.74 25.19
C ALA A 496 22.35 -2.04 26.72
N ALA A 497 21.70 -3.13 27.13
CA ALA A 497 21.62 -3.54 28.53
C ALA A 497 22.72 -4.57 28.95
N MET A 498 23.62 -4.90 28.03
CA MET A 498 24.66 -5.92 28.25
C MET A 498 26.02 -5.34 28.54
N SER A 499 26.81 -6.08 29.37
CA SER A 499 28.26 -5.85 29.46
C SER A 499 28.96 -6.32 28.17
N PRO A 500 30.15 -5.79 27.84
CA PRO A 500 30.92 -6.24 26.68
C PRO A 500 31.21 -7.76 26.69
N GLU A 501 31.45 -8.35 27.85
CA GLU A 501 31.69 -9.79 28.01
C GLU A 501 30.43 -10.60 27.66
N LEU A 502 29.24 -10.12 28.07
CA LEU A 502 27.99 -10.78 27.78
C LEU A 502 27.64 -10.67 26.29
N ILE A 503 27.87 -9.52 25.65
CA ILE A 503 27.74 -9.34 24.21
C ILE A 503 28.64 -10.34 23.46
N GLN A 504 29.88 -10.54 23.88
CA GLN A 504 30.79 -11.51 23.26
C GLN A 504 30.26 -12.95 23.37
N GLN A 505 29.69 -13.32 24.52
CA GLN A 505 29.08 -14.64 24.69
C GLN A 505 27.92 -14.87 23.73
N PHE A 506 27.02 -13.91 23.62
CA PHE A 506 25.90 -14.00 22.69
C PHE A 506 26.32 -13.94 21.22
N LEU A 507 27.30 -13.13 20.87
CA LEU A 507 27.89 -13.12 19.53
C LEU A 507 28.51 -14.46 19.15
N GLN A 508 29.24 -15.08 20.09
CA GLN A 508 29.78 -16.42 19.86
C GLN A 508 28.67 -17.45 19.64
N ALA A 509 27.60 -17.41 20.43
CA ALA A 509 26.43 -18.27 20.24
C ALA A 509 25.74 -18.01 18.89
N THR A 510 25.62 -16.74 18.49
CA THR A 510 25.01 -16.33 17.21
C THR A 510 25.82 -16.82 16.01
N VAL A 511 27.14 -16.69 16.05
CA VAL A 511 28.04 -17.22 15.02
C VAL A 511 27.95 -18.75 14.96
N SER A 512 27.87 -19.43 16.10
CA SER A 512 27.63 -20.87 16.15
C SER A 512 26.26 -21.26 15.54
N GLY A 513 25.28 -20.40 15.68
CA GLY A 513 23.94 -20.55 15.06
C GLY A 513 23.95 -20.49 13.53
N LEU A 514 24.98 -19.90 12.91
CA LEU A 514 25.12 -19.82 11.46
C LEU A 514 25.71 -21.10 10.84
N HIS A 515 26.27 -22.00 11.62
CA HIS A 515 26.91 -23.22 11.10
C HIS A 515 25.92 -24.13 10.36
N ASP A 516 26.40 -24.85 9.36
CA ASP A 516 25.61 -25.75 8.51
C ASP A 516 24.91 -26.89 9.24
N ASN A 517 25.45 -27.30 10.39
CA ASN A 517 24.85 -28.33 11.23
C ASN A 517 23.62 -27.88 12.01
N GLN A 518 23.32 -26.57 12.00
CA GLN A 518 22.13 -26.02 12.64
C GLN A 518 20.89 -26.11 11.73
N PRO A 519 19.69 -26.28 12.31
CA PRO A 519 18.45 -26.18 11.55
C PRO A 519 18.32 -24.85 10.80
N PRO A 520 17.69 -24.81 9.61
CA PRO A 520 17.51 -23.56 8.86
C PRO A 520 16.86 -22.41 9.66
N SER A 521 15.86 -22.71 10.51
CA SER A 521 15.20 -21.71 11.36
C SER A 521 16.17 -21.07 12.36
N VAL A 522 17.11 -21.81 12.93
CA VAL A 522 18.15 -21.27 13.82
C VAL A 522 19.11 -20.38 13.04
N ARG A 523 19.52 -20.80 11.87
CA ARG A 523 20.43 -20.04 10.99
C ARG A 523 19.80 -18.71 10.55
N ILE A 524 18.53 -18.72 10.16
CA ILE A 524 17.76 -17.51 9.80
C ILE A 524 17.66 -16.56 11.00
N SER A 525 17.32 -17.07 12.17
CA SER A 525 17.25 -16.25 13.38
C SER A 525 18.61 -15.69 13.80
N ALA A 526 19.70 -16.43 13.55
CA ALA A 526 21.07 -15.94 13.76
C ALA A 526 21.39 -14.78 12.80
N VAL A 527 20.95 -14.84 11.54
CA VAL A 527 21.08 -13.73 10.57
C VAL A 527 20.38 -12.48 11.07
N ARG A 528 19.14 -12.61 11.55
CA ARG A 528 18.37 -11.50 12.14
C ARG A 528 19.06 -10.93 13.38
N ALA A 529 19.62 -11.78 14.22
CA ALA A 529 20.38 -11.36 15.40
C ALA A 529 21.62 -10.57 15.01
N ILE A 530 22.37 -10.99 13.98
CA ILE A 530 23.52 -10.27 13.47
C ILE A 530 23.14 -8.90 12.97
N TRP A 531 22.05 -8.78 12.21
CA TRP A 531 21.53 -7.49 11.78
C TRP A 531 21.26 -6.57 13.00
N GLY A 532 20.59 -7.09 14.02
CA GLY A 532 20.30 -6.36 15.24
C GLY A 532 21.54 -5.91 16.01
N TYR A 533 22.57 -6.75 16.11
CA TYR A 533 23.86 -6.35 16.72
C TYR A 533 24.58 -5.28 15.91
N CYS A 534 24.63 -5.41 14.59
CA CYS A 534 25.25 -4.43 13.73
C CYS A 534 24.56 -3.06 13.86
N ASP A 535 23.23 -3.04 13.84
CA ASP A 535 22.43 -1.82 14.01
C ASP A 535 22.70 -1.16 15.37
N GLN A 536 22.54 -1.90 16.46
CA GLN A 536 22.69 -1.34 17.82
C GLN A 536 24.11 -0.93 18.16
N LEU A 537 25.12 -1.69 17.76
CA LEU A 537 26.52 -1.38 18.01
C LEU A 537 27.04 -0.24 17.11
N LYS A 538 26.44 -0.05 15.95
CA LYS A 538 26.69 1.11 15.09
C LYS A 538 26.16 2.40 15.73
N ILE A 539 24.94 2.39 16.25
CA ILE A 539 24.32 3.52 16.97
C ILE A 539 25.15 3.90 18.23
N SER A 540 25.63 2.91 18.99
CA SER A 540 26.44 3.13 20.19
C SER A 540 27.94 3.37 19.92
N GLU A 541 28.35 3.45 18.65
CA GLU A 541 29.76 3.59 18.23
C GLU A 541 30.71 2.50 18.80
N SER A 542 30.14 1.32 19.12
CA SER A 542 30.85 0.21 19.75
C SER A 542 31.12 -0.96 18.80
N THR A 543 31.26 -0.69 17.51
CA THR A 543 31.42 -1.70 16.44
C THR A 543 32.68 -2.55 16.58
N HIS A 544 33.70 -2.09 17.36
CA HIS A 544 34.89 -2.85 17.62
C HIS A 544 34.66 -4.21 18.28
N VAL A 545 33.52 -4.38 18.98
CA VAL A 545 33.12 -5.65 19.59
C VAL A 545 32.81 -6.72 18.53
N LEU A 546 32.35 -6.30 17.36
CA LEU A 546 32.02 -7.20 16.24
C LEU A 546 33.26 -7.70 15.47
N GLN A 547 34.38 -6.97 15.50
CA GLN A 547 35.55 -7.25 14.66
C GLN A 547 36.04 -8.71 14.70
N PRO A 548 36.15 -9.38 15.88
CA PRO A 548 36.60 -10.76 15.93
C PRO A 548 35.67 -11.76 15.25
N PHE A 549 34.38 -11.40 15.11
CA PHE A 549 33.32 -12.26 14.59
C PHE A 549 33.02 -12.03 13.11
N LEU A 550 33.38 -10.87 12.56
CA LEU A 550 33.03 -10.48 11.19
C LEU A 550 33.47 -11.48 10.12
N PRO A 551 34.69 -12.08 10.14
CA PRO A 551 35.07 -13.10 9.17
C PRO A 551 34.13 -14.31 9.16
N SER A 552 33.75 -14.81 10.34
CA SER A 552 32.84 -15.96 10.47
C SER A 552 31.42 -15.62 10.07
N VAL A 553 30.98 -14.40 10.40
CA VAL A 553 29.66 -13.87 9.98
C VAL A 553 29.58 -13.81 8.45
N LEU A 554 30.58 -13.23 7.80
CA LEU A 554 30.63 -13.12 6.34
C LEU A 554 30.60 -14.52 5.67
N ASP A 555 31.41 -15.44 6.13
CA ASP A 555 31.45 -16.80 5.58
C ASP A 555 30.10 -17.53 5.78
N GLY A 556 29.47 -17.37 6.94
CA GLY A 556 28.14 -17.92 7.22
C GLY A 556 27.05 -17.32 6.33
N LEU A 557 27.03 -16.02 6.10
CA LEU A 557 26.09 -15.35 5.22
C LEU A 557 26.23 -15.80 3.76
N ILE A 558 27.45 -15.82 3.24
CA ILE A 558 27.73 -16.29 1.86
C ILE A 558 27.30 -17.75 1.68
N HIS A 559 27.56 -18.59 2.67
CA HIS A 559 27.20 -19.99 2.63
C HIS A 559 25.69 -20.20 2.65
N LEU A 560 24.98 -19.45 3.47
CA LEU A 560 23.51 -19.46 3.52
C LEU A 560 22.88 -19.02 2.20
N ALA A 561 23.40 -17.95 1.60
CA ALA A 561 22.93 -17.42 0.31
C ALA A 561 23.15 -18.42 -0.85
N ALA A 562 24.15 -19.29 -0.75
CA ALA A 562 24.37 -20.35 -1.72
C ALA A 562 23.35 -21.49 -1.64
N GLN A 563 22.73 -21.69 -0.46
CA GLN A 563 21.80 -22.79 -0.20
C GLN A 563 20.34 -22.43 -0.38
N PHE A 564 19.96 -21.16 -0.17
CA PHE A 564 18.57 -20.70 -0.17
C PHE A 564 18.32 -19.62 -1.21
N THR A 565 17.05 -19.42 -1.55
CA THR A 565 16.57 -18.45 -2.53
C THR A 565 15.47 -17.57 -1.91
N SER A 566 14.90 -16.66 -2.68
CA SER A 566 13.75 -15.85 -2.29
C SER A 566 13.95 -15.11 -0.95
N GLU A 567 13.02 -15.20 -0.03
CA GLU A 567 13.00 -14.41 1.21
C GLU A 567 14.22 -14.65 2.11
N VAL A 568 14.74 -15.87 2.18
CA VAL A 568 15.96 -16.17 2.94
C VAL A 568 17.17 -15.45 2.30
N LEU A 569 17.25 -15.45 0.97
CA LEU A 569 18.30 -14.73 0.25
C LEU A 569 18.21 -13.23 0.48
N ASN A 570 16.98 -12.67 0.42
CA ASN A 570 16.73 -11.25 0.67
C ASN A 570 17.25 -10.84 2.07
N LEU A 571 16.88 -11.59 3.09
CA LEU A 571 17.32 -11.37 4.47
C LEU A 571 18.85 -11.44 4.61
N VAL A 572 19.49 -12.39 3.94
CA VAL A 572 20.96 -12.53 3.95
C VAL A 572 21.62 -11.35 3.26
N MET A 573 21.11 -10.91 2.12
CA MET A 573 21.66 -9.77 1.37
C MET A 573 21.51 -8.46 2.13
N GLU A 574 20.38 -8.22 2.77
CA GLU A 574 20.14 -7.06 3.63
C GLU A 574 21.13 -7.06 4.82
N THR A 575 21.28 -8.22 5.47
CA THR A 575 22.25 -8.36 6.57
C THR A 575 23.68 -8.18 6.11
N LEU A 576 24.04 -8.66 4.92
CA LEU A 576 25.36 -8.43 4.35
C LEU A 576 25.63 -6.95 4.09
N CYS A 577 24.62 -6.21 3.65
CA CYS A 577 24.73 -4.77 3.45
C CYS A 577 25.12 -4.04 4.75
N ILE A 578 24.39 -4.29 5.85
CA ILE A 578 24.72 -3.67 7.14
C ILE A 578 26.10 -4.12 7.68
N VAL A 579 26.46 -5.38 7.50
CA VAL A 579 27.79 -5.91 7.87
C VAL A 579 28.92 -5.17 7.14
N CYS A 580 28.74 -4.86 5.87
CA CYS A 580 29.70 -4.06 5.09
C CYS A 580 29.89 -2.65 5.64
N SER A 581 28.87 -2.07 6.26
CA SER A 581 28.90 -0.70 6.79
C SER A 581 29.52 -0.58 8.19
N VAL A 582 29.66 -1.69 8.92
CA VAL A 582 30.10 -1.72 10.34
C VAL A 582 31.56 -1.36 10.52
N ASP A 583 32.43 -1.95 9.72
CA ASP A 583 33.87 -1.75 9.79
C ASP A 583 34.49 -1.61 8.38
N PRO A 584 34.78 -0.39 7.93
CA PRO A 584 35.34 -0.15 6.61
C PRO A 584 36.67 -0.88 6.35
N ALA A 585 37.49 -1.02 7.37
CA ALA A 585 38.78 -1.71 7.24
C ALA A 585 38.59 -3.23 6.98
N PHE A 586 37.66 -3.85 7.70
CA PHE A 586 37.29 -5.25 7.47
C PHE A 586 36.71 -5.43 6.08
N THR A 587 35.76 -4.58 5.68
CA THR A 587 35.11 -4.65 4.37
C THR A 587 36.12 -4.49 3.24
N ALA A 588 37.11 -3.56 3.38
CA ALA A 588 38.19 -3.44 2.43
C ALA A 588 39.05 -4.71 2.32
N SER A 589 39.33 -5.38 3.44
CA SER A 589 40.07 -6.63 3.45
C SER A 589 39.26 -7.81 2.84
N ALA A 590 37.96 -7.77 2.96
CA ALA A 590 37.03 -8.81 2.49
C ALA A 590 36.41 -8.53 1.10
N GLU A 591 36.79 -7.44 0.44
CA GLU A 591 36.29 -7.06 -0.88
C GLU A 591 36.40 -8.21 -1.88
N ALA A 592 37.50 -8.95 -1.86
CA ALA A 592 37.73 -10.08 -2.75
C ALA A 592 36.75 -11.23 -2.62
N LYS A 593 36.01 -11.30 -1.52
CA LYS A 593 34.89 -12.22 -1.30
C LYS A 593 33.52 -11.59 -1.59
N ILE A 594 33.29 -10.38 -1.07
CA ILE A 594 32.02 -9.68 -1.12
C ILE A 594 31.65 -9.27 -2.55
N CYS A 595 32.54 -8.62 -3.27
CA CYS A 595 32.25 -8.11 -4.61
C CYS A 595 31.96 -9.22 -5.63
N PRO A 596 32.80 -10.27 -5.78
CA PRO A 596 32.48 -11.38 -6.69
C PRO A 596 31.18 -12.11 -6.33
N PHE A 597 30.93 -12.29 -5.04
CA PHE A 597 29.66 -12.88 -4.57
C PHE A 597 28.47 -12.05 -4.98
N THR A 598 28.48 -10.76 -4.75
CA THR A 598 27.41 -9.83 -5.09
C THR A 598 27.18 -9.78 -6.62
N ILE A 599 28.26 -9.77 -7.41
CA ILE A 599 28.17 -9.86 -8.87
C ILE A 599 27.47 -11.17 -9.30
N ALA A 600 27.86 -12.31 -8.72
CA ALA A 600 27.26 -13.59 -9.04
C ALA A 600 25.75 -13.64 -8.69
N ILE A 601 25.37 -13.08 -7.57
CA ILE A 601 23.95 -13.01 -7.14
C ILE A 601 23.13 -12.16 -8.10
N PHE A 602 23.58 -10.93 -8.41
CA PHE A 602 22.81 -10.08 -9.31
C PHE A 602 22.69 -10.65 -10.73
N LEU A 603 23.71 -11.35 -11.24
CA LEU A 603 23.66 -12.03 -12.52
C LEU A 603 22.67 -13.21 -12.51
N LYS A 604 22.63 -13.97 -11.41
CA LYS A 604 21.76 -15.12 -11.27
C LYS A 604 20.29 -14.74 -11.11
N TYR A 605 19.99 -13.67 -10.38
CA TYR A 605 18.65 -13.22 -10.01
C TYR A 605 18.27 -11.89 -10.65
N SER A 606 18.74 -11.61 -11.84
CA SER A 606 18.54 -10.35 -12.56
C SER A 606 17.06 -9.98 -12.82
N ASN A 607 16.15 -10.96 -12.77
CA ASN A 607 14.71 -10.75 -12.94
C ASN A 607 13.96 -10.50 -11.61
N ASP A 608 14.67 -10.60 -10.50
CA ASP A 608 14.13 -10.34 -9.18
C ASP A 608 14.49 -8.91 -8.74
N PRO A 609 13.52 -7.97 -8.71
CA PRO A 609 13.79 -6.58 -8.41
C PRO A 609 14.31 -6.36 -6.98
N VAL A 610 13.86 -7.16 -6.01
CA VAL A 610 14.29 -7.06 -4.61
C VAL A 610 15.77 -7.45 -4.47
N VAL A 611 16.15 -8.58 -5.03
CA VAL A 611 17.56 -9.04 -5.02
C VAL A 611 18.46 -8.06 -5.77
N ALA A 612 18.00 -7.52 -6.89
CA ALA A 612 18.74 -6.53 -7.66
C ALA A 612 18.97 -5.24 -6.86
N SER A 613 17.96 -4.74 -6.16
CA SER A 613 18.07 -3.58 -5.28
C SER A 613 19.04 -3.82 -4.12
N LEU A 614 18.95 -4.97 -3.44
CA LEU A 614 19.85 -5.32 -2.36
C LEU A 614 21.31 -5.47 -2.84
N ALA A 615 21.53 -6.02 -4.03
CA ALA A 615 22.87 -6.05 -4.63
C ALA A 615 23.41 -4.64 -4.91
N GLN A 616 22.55 -3.76 -5.38
CA GLN A 616 22.86 -2.34 -5.60
C GLN A 616 23.27 -1.63 -4.31
N ASP A 617 22.58 -1.88 -3.20
CA ASP A 617 22.91 -1.34 -1.88
C ASP A 617 24.28 -1.81 -1.39
N ILE A 618 24.62 -3.08 -1.61
CA ILE A 618 25.96 -3.59 -1.28
C ILE A 618 27.03 -2.90 -2.13
N PHE A 619 26.81 -2.69 -3.41
CA PHE A 619 27.74 -1.95 -4.27
C PHE A 619 27.84 -0.48 -3.85
N LYS A 620 26.74 0.13 -3.38
CA LYS A 620 26.73 1.48 -2.80
C LYS A 620 27.68 1.56 -1.58
N GLU A 621 27.58 0.61 -0.65
CA GLU A 621 28.46 0.54 0.51
C GLU A 621 29.92 0.35 0.11
N LEU A 622 30.22 -0.55 -0.81
CA LEU A 622 31.58 -0.77 -1.31
C LEU A 622 32.14 0.46 -2.03
N ALA A 623 31.31 1.20 -2.78
CA ALA A 623 31.74 2.40 -3.49
C ALA A 623 32.09 3.57 -2.55
N GLN A 624 31.49 3.63 -1.37
CA GLN A 624 31.76 4.66 -0.36
C GLN A 624 33.09 4.41 0.41
N ILE A 625 33.58 3.18 0.42
CA ILE A 625 34.79 2.79 1.14
C ILE A 625 36.02 2.95 0.23
N PRO A 626 36.93 3.91 0.50
CA PRO A 626 38.09 4.17 -0.40
C PRO A 626 38.96 2.94 -0.66
N GLY A 627 39.14 2.08 0.33
CA GLY A 627 39.91 0.83 0.19
C GLY A 627 39.29 -0.23 -0.74
N CYS A 628 37.98 -0.14 -1.01
CA CYS A 628 37.23 -1.05 -1.89
C CYS A 628 37.15 -0.56 -3.33
N GLN A 629 37.16 0.76 -3.57
CA GLN A 629 36.78 1.36 -4.84
C GLN A 629 37.53 0.80 -6.05
N ASN A 630 38.86 0.76 -6.01
CA ASN A 630 39.66 0.29 -7.15
C ASN A 630 39.40 -1.20 -7.45
N ALA A 631 39.52 -2.04 -6.45
CA ALA A 631 39.31 -3.47 -6.61
C ALA A 631 37.90 -3.81 -7.08
N MET A 632 36.89 -3.17 -6.50
CA MET A 632 35.46 -3.33 -6.91
C MET A 632 35.27 -2.89 -8.36
N GLN A 633 35.78 -1.72 -8.75
CA GLN A 633 35.61 -1.23 -10.12
C GLN A 633 36.32 -2.15 -11.14
N MET A 634 37.50 -2.66 -10.82
CA MET A 634 38.21 -3.60 -11.68
C MET A 634 37.46 -4.93 -11.91
N ARG A 635 36.64 -5.35 -10.96
CA ARG A 635 35.80 -6.57 -11.07
C ARG A 635 34.44 -6.29 -11.68
N LEU A 636 33.78 -5.22 -11.24
CA LEU A 636 32.39 -4.91 -11.58
C LEU A 636 32.26 -4.25 -12.95
N ILE A 637 33.05 -3.21 -13.23
CA ILE A 637 32.89 -2.39 -14.44
C ILE A 637 33.05 -3.20 -15.72
N PRO A 638 34.05 -4.08 -15.89
CA PRO A 638 34.12 -4.93 -17.08
C PRO A 638 32.88 -5.81 -17.29
N THR A 639 32.28 -6.31 -16.20
CA THR A 639 31.05 -7.10 -16.25
C THR A 639 29.88 -6.25 -16.72
N LEU A 640 29.69 -5.04 -16.15
CA LEU A 640 28.62 -4.12 -16.55
C LEU A 640 28.78 -3.69 -18.01
N VAL A 641 29.99 -3.37 -18.44
CA VAL A 641 30.30 -3.00 -19.84
C VAL A 641 29.96 -4.15 -20.78
N SER A 642 30.33 -5.38 -20.43
CA SER A 642 30.00 -6.57 -21.25
C SER A 642 28.50 -6.77 -21.40
N ILE A 643 27.71 -6.54 -20.34
CA ILE A 643 26.25 -6.63 -20.37
C ILE A 643 25.67 -5.54 -21.30
N MET A 644 26.11 -4.29 -21.14
CA MET A 644 25.61 -3.18 -21.94
C MET A 644 25.98 -3.28 -23.44
N GLN A 645 27.10 -3.91 -23.77
CA GLN A 645 27.56 -4.12 -25.15
C GLN A 645 26.99 -5.38 -25.80
N ALA A 646 26.43 -6.30 -25.01
CA ALA A 646 25.87 -7.54 -25.52
C ALA A 646 24.57 -7.26 -26.33
N PRO A 647 24.31 -8.05 -27.39
CA PRO A 647 23.02 -8.01 -28.09
C PRO A 647 21.87 -8.35 -27.15
N ALA A 648 20.76 -7.64 -27.25
CA ALA A 648 19.58 -7.82 -26.37
C ALA A 648 19.05 -9.26 -26.36
N GLU A 649 19.21 -9.97 -27.47
CA GLU A 649 18.78 -11.38 -27.63
C GLU A 649 19.62 -12.38 -26.81
N LYS A 650 20.84 -11.99 -26.38
CA LYS A 650 21.78 -12.87 -25.68
C LYS A 650 21.80 -12.70 -24.17
N ILE A 651 21.10 -11.73 -23.65
CA ILE A 651 21.05 -11.45 -22.21
C ILE A 651 19.62 -11.57 -21.67
N PRO A 652 19.43 -11.97 -20.40
CA PRO A 652 18.11 -11.97 -19.78
C PRO A 652 17.44 -10.59 -19.84
N SER A 653 16.11 -10.60 -19.98
CA SER A 653 15.31 -9.37 -19.92
C SER A 653 15.53 -8.67 -18.56
N GLY A 654 15.69 -7.36 -18.59
CA GLY A 654 15.91 -6.54 -17.38
C GLY A 654 17.37 -6.46 -16.91
N LEU A 655 18.25 -7.39 -17.27
CA LEU A 655 19.65 -7.40 -16.80
C LEU A 655 20.42 -6.14 -17.22
N CYS A 656 20.19 -5.66 -18.43
CA CYS A 656 20.86 -4.45 -18.94
C CYS A 656 20.42 -3.21 -18.14
N ALA A 657 19.12 -3.05 -17.88
CA ALA A 657 18.60 -1.95 -17.07
C ALA A 657 19.16 -1.97 -15.66
N THR A 658 19.20 -3.14 -15.00
CA THR A 658 19.82 -3.32 -13.67
C THR A 658 21.30 -3.01 -13.68
N ALA A 659 22.03 -3.41 -14.72
CA ALA A 659 23.46 -3.08 -14.86
C ALA A 659 23.69 -1.56 -14.93
N ILE A 660 22.84 -0.84 -15.63
CA ILE A 660 22.89 0.63 -15.72
C ILE A 660 22.61 1.28 -14.36
N ASP A 661 21.63 0.78 -13.59
CA ASP A 661 21.33 1.28 -12.25
C ASP A 661 22.51 1.08 -11.29
N ILE A 662 23.13 -0.10 -11.32
CA ILE A 662 24.33 -0.36 -10.53
C ILE A 662 25.45 0.60 -10.91
N LEU A 663 25.67 0.84 -12.21
CA LEU A 663 26.65 1.82 -12.67
C LEU A 663 26.33 3.22 -12.16
N THR A 664 25.08 3.63 -12.19
CA THR A 664 24.62 4.92 -11.66
C THR A 664 24.97 5.06 -10.19
N THR A 665 24.69 4.03 -9.40
CA THR A 665 25.03 3.98 -7.97
C THR A 665 26.53 4.10 -7.73
N VAL A 666 27.34 3.40 -8.48
CA VAL A 666 28.81 3.47 -8.37
C VAL A 666 29.31 4.88 -8.70
N VAL A 667 28.80 5.49 -9.78
CA VAL A 667 29.20 6.85 -10.19
C VAL A 667 28.81 7.89 -9.13
N ARG A 668 27.57 7.84 -8.62
CA ARG A 668 27.08 8.79 -7.60
C ARG A 668 27.87 8.72 -6.30
N ASN A 669 28.32 7.53 -5.91
CA ASN A 669 29.03 7.31 -4.63
C ASN A 669 30.56 7.35 -4.75
N THR A 670 31.10 7.60 -5.95
CA THR A 670 32.54 7.74 -6.17
C THR A 670 32.93 9.24 -6.23
N LYS A 671 33.93 9.65 -5.46
CA LYS A 671 34.39 11.02 -5.50
C LYS A 671 35.21 11.28 -6.76
N PRO A 672 35.03 12.46 -7.42
CA PRO A 672 35.88 12.82 -8.57
C PRO A 672 37.32 13.07 -8.14
N PRO A 673 38.34 12.82 -9.02
CA PRO A 673 38.19 12.37 -10.41
C PRO A 673 37.79 10.89 -10.51
N LEU A 674 36.85 10.57 -11.43
CA LEU A 674 36.48 9.19 -11.70
C LEU A 674 37.64 8.43 -12.38
N SER A 675 37.68 7.11 -12.15
CA SER A 675 38.70 6.22 -12.75
C SER A 675 38.58 6.17 -14.28
N GLU A 676 39.68 5.76 -14.94
CA GLU A 676 39.69 5.51 -16.38
C GLU A 676 38.64 4.44 -16.78
N LEU A 677 38.40 3.44 -15.95
CA LEU A 677 37.37 2.44 -16.19
C LEU A 677 35.97 3.06 -16.29
N LEU A 678 35.64 3.99 -15.41
CA LEU A 678 34.35 4.67 -15.40
C LEU A 678 34.19 5.64 -16.58
N ILE A 679 35.22 6.40 -16.93
CA ILE A 679 35.17 7.43 -17.97
C ILE A 679 35.43 6.85 -19.36
N CYS A 680 36.42 6.00 -19.54
CA CYS A 680 36.84 5.54 -20.86
C CYS A 680 36.14 4.25 -21.31
N GLN A 681 35.59 3.45 -20.41
CA GLN A 681 34.94 2.19 -20.71
C GLN A 681 33.45 2.22 -20.39
N ALA A 682 33.04 2.56 -19.18
CA ALA A 682 31.63 2.52 -18.77
C ALA A 682 30.80 3.65 -19.36
N PHE A 683 31.29 4.87 -19.39
CA PHE A 683 30.58 6.01 -19.95
C PHE A 683 30.21 5.82 -21.43
N PRO A 684 31.16 5.50 -22.35
CA PRO A 684 30.76 5.26 -23.74
C PRO A 684 29.86 4.04 -23.89
N ALA A 685 30.04 3.01 -23.08
CA ALA A 685 29.19 1.82 -23.13
C ALA A 685 27.73 2.14 -22.77
N VAL A 686 27.47 2.90 -21.69
CA VAL A 686 26.10 3.28 -21.30
C VAL A 686 25.49 4.26 -22.30
N ALA A 687 26.24 5.23 -22.79
CA ALA A 687 25.77 6.19 -23.78
C ALA A 687 25.34 5.49 -25.09
N GLN A 688 26.15 4.61 -25.62
CA GLN A 688 25.85 3.84 -26.84
C GLN A 688 24.71 2.84 -26.61
N CYS A 689 24.68 2.18 -25.45
CA CYS A 689 23.58 1.28 -25.08
C CYS A 689 22.25 2.02 -25.05
N THR A 690 22.19 3.17 -24.43
CA THR A 690 20.98 4.01 -24.34
C THR A 690 20.50 4.47 -25.72
N LEU A 691 21.43 4.89 -26.59
CA LEU A 691 21.10 5.34 -27.94
C LEU A 691 20.60 4.22 -28.86
N ARG A 692 21.05 2.98 -28.66
CA ARG A 692 20.62 1.80 -29.43
C ARG A 692 19.38 1.11 -28.89
N ALA A 693 18.97 1.42 -27.65
CA ALA A 693 17.89 0.72 -26.98
C ALA A 693 16.53 1.01 -27.60
N ASP A 694 15.73 -0.04 -27.73
CA ASP A 694 14.29 0.03 -28.01
C ASP A 694 13.46 -0.12 -26.71
N ASP A 695 14.11 -0.54 -25.63
CA ASP A 695 13.50 -0.76 -24.30
C ASP A 695 13.42 0.58 -23.54
N ASN A 696 12.22 0.91 -23.10
CA ASN A 696 11.93 2.16 -22.39
C ASN A 696 12.68 2.27 -21.06
N THR A 697 12.83 1.17 -20.32
CA THR A 697 13.54 1.14 -19.03
C THR A 697 15.03 1.39 -19.22
N ILE A 698 15.64 0.80 -20.23
CA ILE A 698 17.05 1.02 -20.57
C ILE A 698 17.29 2.49 -20.96
N MET A 699 16.39 3.09 -21.72
CA MET A 699 16.51 4.51 -22.11
C MET A 699 16.39 5.44 -20.89
N GLN A 700 15.45 5.15 -20.00
CA GLN A 700 15.24 5.92 -18.77
C GLN A 700 16.43 5.82 -17.84
N ASN A 701 16.85 4.59 -17.50
CA ASN A 701 18.00 4.35 -16.62
C ASN A 701 19.30 4.88 -17.21
N GLY A 702 19.48 4.79 -18.53
CA GLY A 702 20.60 5.39 -19.24
C GLY A 702 20.64 6.91 -19.13
N GLY A 703 19.49 7.56 -19.22
CA GLY A 703 19.36 9.01 -18.99
C GLY A 703 19.77 9.40 -17.57
N GLU A 704 19.31 8.66 -16.54
CA GLU A 704 19.69 8.89 -15.16
C GLU A 704 21.18 8.62 -14.90
N CYS A 705 21.74 7.60 -15.52
CA CYS A 705 23.17 7.30 -15.41
C CYS A 705 24.02 8.44 -15.99
N LEU A 706 23.67 8.95 -17.17
CA LEU A 706 24.35 10.08 -17.79
C LEU A 706 24.20 11.36 -16.96
N ARG A 707 23.04 11.57 -16.35
CA ARG A 707 22.81 12.64 -15.37
C ARG A 707 23.79 12.54 -14.20
N ALA A 708 23.99 11.35 -13.63
CA ALA A 708 24.96 11.12 -12.57
C ALA A 708 26.39 11.46 -13.00
N TYR A 709 26.80 11.09 -14.21
CA TYR A 709 28.09 11.47 -14.78
C TYR A 709 28.26 12.97 -14.92
N VAL A 710 27.26 13.67 -15.42
CA VAL A 710 27.27 15.15 -15.57
C VAL A 710 27.34 15.81 -14.19
N SER A 711 26.61 15.30 -13.22
CA SER A 711 26.59 15.82 -11.86
C SER A 711 27.94 15.66 -11.15
N VAL A 712 28.55 14.48 -11.24
CA VAL A 712 29.78 14.12 -10.49
C VAL A 712 31.07 14.56 -11.19
N ALA A 713 31.13 14.39 -12.51
CA ALA A 713 32.39 14.50 -13.26
C ALA A 713 32.25 15.22 -14.60
N LEU A 714 31.58 16.38 -14.61
CA LEU A 714 31.32 17.15 -15.81
C LEU A 714 32.59 17.43 -16.64
N GLU A 715 33.68 17.87 -15.99
CA GLU A 715 34.94 18.20 -16.67
C GLU A 715 35.54 16.99 -17.41
N GLN A 716 35.55 15.84 -16.77
CA GLN A 716 36.02 14.59 -17.38
C GLN A 716 35.13 14.15 -18.55
N VAL A 717 33.84 14.29 -18.43
CA VAL A 717 32.87 13.99 -19.50
C VAL A 717 33.06 14.95 -20.68
N ALA A 718 33.26 16.24 -20.42
CA ALA A 718 33.46 17.25 -21.45
C ALA A 718 34.81 17.05 -22.19
N GLN A 719 35.85 16.58 -21.49
CA GLN A 719 37.19 16.38 -22.05
C GLN A 719 37.33 15.05 -22.78
N TRP A 720 36.51 14.03 -22.41
CA TRP A 720 36.58 12.73 -23.07
C TRP A 720 36.12 12.84 -24.52
N ARG A 721 36.80 12.12 -25.40
CA ARG A 721 36.51 12.07 -26.84
C ARG A 721 36.57 10.65 -27.38
N ASP A 722 35.69 10.35 -28.31
CA ASP A 722 35.72 9.12 -29.06
C ASP A 722 36.75 9.15 -30.22
N GLU A 723 36.82 8.07 -30.96
CA GLU A 723 37.71 7.98 -32.14
C GLU A 723 37.36 8.96 -33.26
N GLN A 724 36.11 9.47 -33.28
CA GLN A 724 35.62 10.43 -34.26
C GLN A 724 35.73 11.88 -33.77
N GLY A 725 36.20 12.09 -32.54
CA GLY A 725 36.38 13.39 -31.93
C GLY A 725 35.14 13.95 -31.22
N HIS A 726 34.06 13.18 -31.11
CA HIS A 726 32.87 13.60 -30.35
C HIS A 726 33.12 13.60 -28.85
N THR A 727 32.68 14.65 -28.17
CA THR A 727 32.84 14.80 -26.70
C THR A 727 31.82 13.95 -25.96
N GLY A 728 32.05 13.71 -24.65
CA GLY A 728 31.06 13.09 -23.78
C GLY A 728 29.75 13.91 -23.72
N LEU A 729 29.82 15.23 -23.68
CA LEU A 729 28.63 16.09 -23.74
C LEU A 729 27.85 15.92 -25.03
N TRP A 730 28.52 15.68 -26.17
CA TRP A 730 27.84 15.37 -27.42
C TRP A 730 26.95 14.12 -27.28
N TYR A 731 27.42 13.05 -26.64
CA TYR A 731 26.63 11.84 -26.38
C TYR A 731 25.46 12.10 -25.45
N VAL A 732 25.65 12.89 -24.39
CA VAL A 732 24.57 13.31 -23.50
C VAL A 732 23.50 14.07 -24.26
N MET A 733 23.89 14.97 -25.15
CA MET A 733 22.97 15.73 -26.00
C MET A 733 22.18 14.83 -26.98
N GLN A 734 22.81 13.79 -27.52
CA GLN A 734 22.12 12.82 -28.37
C GLN A 734 21.05 12.06 -27.58
N VAL A 735 21.34 11.66 -26.36
CA VAL A 735 20.35 10.99 -25.48
C VAL A 735 19.23 11.94 -25.09
N VAL A 736 19.50 13.19 -24.76
CA VAL A 736 18.46 14.20 -24.51
C VAL A 736 17.56 14.37 -25.72
N SER A 737 18.13 14.45 -26.91
CA SER A 737 17.38 14.55 -28.17
C SER A 737 16.48 13.34 -28.41
N GLN A 738 16.96 12.14 -28.11
CA GLN A 738 16.18 10.89 -28.21
C GLN A 738 15.01 10.87 -27.22
N LEU A 739 15.24 11.24 -25.96
CA LEU A 739 14.20 11.27 -24.93
C LEU A 739 13.14 12.35 -25.17
N LEU A 740 13.50 13.45 -25.82
CA LEU A 740 12.59 14.52 -26.21
C LEU A 740 11.92 14.30 -27.58
N ASP A 741 12.30 13.25 -28.31
CA ASP A 741 11.63 12.91 -29.58
C ASP A 741 10.12 12.66 -29.31
N PRO A 742 9.23 13.28 -30.11
CA PRO A 742 7.79 13.06 -29.96
C PRO A 742 7.34 11.60 -30.03
N ARG A 743 8.09 10.75 -30.73
CA ARG A 743 7.80 9.32 -30.86
C ARG A 743 8.21 8.48 -29.64
N THR A 744 9.05 9.00 -28.78
CA THR A 744 9.45 8.32 -27.55
C THR A 744 8.26 8.25 -26.58
N SER A 745 8.03 7.08 -25.98
CA SER A 745 6.92 6.86 -25.06
C SER A 745 6.97 7.83 -23.86
N GLU A 746 5.82 8.20 -23.35
CA GLU A 746 5.73 9.07 -22.17
C GLU A 746 6.37 8.45 -20.94
N PHE A 747 6.24 7.14 -20.75
CA PHE A 747 6.89 6.43 -19.67
C PHE A 747 8.42 6.64 -19.68
N THR A 748 9.06 6.54 -20.83
CA THR A 748 10.51 6.77 -21.00
C THR A 748 10.90 8.23 -20.74
N ALA A 749 10.07 9.16 -21.16
CA ALA A 749 10.34 10.59 -21.07
C ALA A 749 10.00 11.21 -19.70
N ALA A 750 9.41 10.45 -18.77
CA ALA A 750 8.90 10.96 -17.51
C ALA A 750 9.92 11.75 -16.68
N PHE A 751 11.20 11.39 -16.73
CA PHE A 751 12.27 12.01 -15.93
C PHE A 751 13.29 12.81 -16.76
N VAL A 752 13.03 13.02 -18.06
CA VAL A 752 13.97 13.75 -18.92
C VAL A 752 14.25 15.18 -18.42
N GLY A 753 13.29 15.81 -17.78
CA GLY A 753 13.44 17.15 -17.22
C GLY A 753 14.55 17.26 -16.16
N ARG A 754 14.74 16.24 -15.32
CA ARG A 754 15.84 16.20 -14.34
C ARG A 754 17.19 16.18 -15.04
N LEU A 755 17.37 15.35 -16.07
CA LEU A 755 18.60 15.32 -16.89
C LEU A 755 18.88 16.69 -17.51
N VAL A 756 17.88 17.30 -18.11
CA VAL A 756 18.00 18.62 -18.76
C VAL A 756 18.31 19.70 -17.74
N SER A 757 17.63 19.73 -16.59
CA SER A 757 17.89 20.70 -15.52
C SER A 757 19.31 20.58 -14.98
N THR A 758 19.79 19.37 -14.73
CA THR A 758 21.19 19.12 -14.30
C THR A 758 22.18 19.60 -15.39
N LEU A 759 21.92 19.29 -16.63
CA LEU A 759 22.76 19.69 -17.75
C LEU A 759 22.85 21.21 -17.90
N ILE A 760 21.73 21.91 -17.79
CA ILE A 760 21.68 23.38 -17.83
C ILE A 760 22.40 24.00 -16.63
N SER A 761 22.17 23.48 -15.42
CA SER A 761 22.75 23.96 -14.19
C SER A 761 24.28 23.80 -14.17
N LYS A 762 24.79 22.67 -14.61
CA LYS A 762 26.23 22.32 -14.56
C LYS A 762 27.00 22.79 -15.79
N ALA A 763 26.44 22.61 -16.99
CA ALA A 763 27.12 22.85 -18.26
C ALA A 763 26.55 24.04 -19.07
N GLY A 764 25.73 24.90 -18.47
CA GLY A 764 25.00 25.95 -19.18
C GLY A 764 25.84 26.82 -20.08
N ARG A 765 27.07 27.18 -19.68
CA ARG A 765 28.01 27.98 -20.51
C ARG A 765 28.59 27.18 -21.68
N GLU A 766 28.73 25.88 -21.53
CA GLU A 766 29.32 25.00 -22.55
C GLU A 766 28.26 24.54 -23.58
N LEU A 767 26.98 24.66 -23.25
CA LEU A 767 25.87 24.32 -24.14
C LEU A 767 25.70 25.32 -25.29
N GLY A 768 25.94 26.62 -25.06
CA GLY A 768 25.85 27.66 -26.09
C GLY A 768 24.51 27.65 -26.82
N GLU A 769 24.56 27.56 -28.16
CA GLU A 769 23.38 27.51 -29.03
C GLU A 769 22.53 26.23 -28.84
N ASN A 770 23.09 25.18 -28.23
CA ASN A 770 22.36 23.95 -28.00
C ASN A 770 21.26 24.14 -26.94
N LEU A 771 21.39 25.10 -26.02
CA LEU A 771 20.38 25.42 -25.04
C LEU A 771 19.04 25.82 -25.71
N ASP A 772 19.12 26.67 -26.73
CA ASP A 772 17.94 27.09 -27.50
C ASP A 772 17.23 25.89 -28.16
N GLN A 773 18.03 24.99 -28.74
CA GLN A 773 17.48 23.77 -29.36
C GLN A 773 16.83 22.83 -28.33
N ILE A 774 17.42 22.66 -27.15
CA ILE A 774 16.85 21.85 -26.07
C ILE A 774 15.48 22.44 -25.65
N LEU A 775 15.40 23.73 -25.40
CA LEU A 775 14.17 24.39 -24.96
C LEU A 775 13.05 24.31 -26.03
N ARG A 776 13.42 24.40 -27.29
CA ARG A 776 12.47 24.16 -28.41
C ARG A 776 11.97 22.72 -28.44
N ALA A 777 12.84 21.75 -28.23
CA ALA A 777 12.47 20.33 -28.15
C ALA A 777 11.55 20.05 -26.95
N ILE A 778 11.79 20.69 -25.78
CA ILE A 778 10.91 20.61 -24.62
C ILE A 778 9.52 21.14 -24.93
N LEU A 779 9.41 22.32 -25.57
CA LEU A 779 8.13 22.88 -25.99
C LEU A 779 7.38 21.97 -26.95
N SER A 780 8.09 21.38 -27.91
CA SER A 780 7.51 20.41 -28.84
C SER A 780 6.98 19.16 -28.12
N LYS A 781 7.75 18.64 -27.15
CA LYS A 781 7.33 17.49 -26.33
C LYS A 781 6.13 17.83 -25.44
N MET A 782 6.08 18.99 -24.83
CA MET A 782 4.94 19.46 -24.02
C MET A 782 3.63 19.51 -24.82
N GLN A 783 3.68 19.88 -26.08
CA GLN A 783 2.48 19.97 -26.95
C GLN A 783 1.82 18.60 -27.17
N GLN A 784 2.56 17.54 -26.98
CA GLN A 784 2.11 16.15 -27.22
C GLN A 784 1.99 15.33 -25.91
N ALA A 785 2.45 15.87 -24.79
CA ALA A 785 2.41 15.19 -23.51
C ALA A 785 0.97 15.13 -22.96
N GLU A 786 0.54 13.94 -22.54
CA GLU A 786 -0.78 13.68 -21.97
C GLU A 786 -0.70 13.40 -20.47
N THR A 787 0.39 12.76 -20.02
CA THR A 787 0.57 12.38 -18.62
C THR A 787 1.08 13.54 -17.75
N LEU A 788 0.65 13.53 -16.46
CA LEU A 788 1.10 14.51 -15.48
C LEU A 788 2.62 14.45 -15.26
N SER A 789 3.18 13.25 -15.15
CA SER A 789 4.61 13.04 -14.85
C SER A 789 5.52 13.65 -15.91
N VAL A 790 5.23 13.46 -17.19
CA VAL A 790 6.00 14.08 -18.28
C VAL A 790 5.83 15.58 -18.27
N MET A 791 4.61 16.07 -18.13
CA MET A 791 4.33 17.50 -18.13
C MET A 791 5.02 18.22 -16.96
N GLN A 792 4.94 17.65 -15.75
CA GLN A 792 5.65 18.16 -14.58
C GLN A 792 7.16 18.19 -14.83
N SER A 793 7.73 17.09 -15.30
CA SER A 793 9.16 16.97 -15.59
C SER A 793 9.64 18.08 -16.53
N LEU A 794 8.89 18.39 -17.59
CA LEU A 794 9.22 19.43 -18.56
C LEU A 794 9.01 20.84 -18.01
N ILE A 795 7.94 21.08 -17.28
CA ILE A 795 7.65 22.37 -16.64
C ILE A 795 8.75 22.71 -15.61
N MET A 796 9.27 21.72 -14.88
CA MET A 796 10.33 21.92 -13.91
C MET A 796 11.59 22.49 -14.53
N VAL A 797 11.90 22.22 -15.78
CA VAL A 797 13.03 22.87 -16.50
C VAL A 797 12.85 24.37 -16.56
N PHE A 798 11.64 24.84 -16.90
CA PHE A 798 11.33 26.26 -16.92
C PHE A 798 11.31 26.85 -15.49
N ALA A 799 10.81 26.13 -14.51
CA ALA A 799 10.85 26.55 -13.10
C ALA A 799 12.28 26.77 -12.62
N HIS A 800 13.22 25.88 -12.92
CA HIS A 800 14.63 26.06 -12.62
C HIS A 800 15.25 27.27 -13.34
N LEU A 801 14.89 27.50 -14.59
CA LEU A 801 15.35 28.68 -15.34
C LEU A 801 14.80 29.99 -14.77
N VAL A 802 13.60 30.00 -14.22
CA VAL A 802 13.03 31.17 -13.50
C VAL A 802 13.96 31.63 -12.36
N HIS A 803 14.57 30.71 -11.65
CA HIS A 803 15.46 31.02 -10.53
C HIS A 803 16.74 31.72 -10.95
N SER A 804 17.23 31.46 -12.17
CA SER A 804 18.53 31.94 -12.65
C SER A 804 18.44 32.99 -13.76
N GLN A 805 17.44 32.87 -14.66
CA GLN A 805 17.37 33.64 -15.91
C GLN A 805 15.92 33.98 -16.31
N LEU A 806 15.13 34.58 -15.41
CA LEU A 806 13.71 34.85 -15.60
C LEU A 806 13.45 35.72 -16.85
N GLU A 807 14.10 36.86 -16.98
CA GLU A 807 13.83 37.80 -18.08
C GLU A 807 14.22 37.24 -19.46
N PRO A 808 15.42 36.64 -19.63
CA PRO A 808 15.77 35.96 -20.87
C PRO A 808 14.80 34.80 -21.22
N LEU A 809 14.31 34.09 -20.23
CA LEU A 809 13.33 33.01 -20.43
C LEU A 809 12.01 33.55 -20.96
N LEU A 810 11.49 34.65 -20.39
CA LEU A 810 10.27 35.31 -20.86
C LEU A 810 10.42 35.82 -22.29
N GLU A 811 11.56 36.44 -22.62
CA GLU A 811 11.85 36.89 -24.00
C GLU A 811 11.87 35.71 -24.98
N PHE A 812 12.57 34.64 -24.62
CA PHE A 812 12.64 33.43 -25.43
C PHE A 812 11.26 32.81 -25.70
N LEU A 813 10.45 32.63 -24.65
CA LEU A 813 9.11 32.03 -24.79
C LEU A 813 8.13 32.94 -25.56
N CYS A 814 8.30 34.25 -25.49
CA CYS A 814 7.50 35.19 -26.29
C CYS A 814 7.91 35.22 -27.77
N SER A 815 9.17 34.93 -28.09
CA SER A 815 9.69 34.91 -29.45
C SER A 815 9.23 33.71 -30.29
N LEU A 816 8.75 32.65 -29.61
CA LEU A 816 8.33 31.40 -30.23
C LEU A 816 6.80 31.31 -30.35
N PRO A 817 6.28 30.75 -31.47
CA PRO A 817 4.86 30.46 -31.59
C PRO A 817 4.45 29.26 -30.75
N GLY A 818 3.34 29.34 -30.00
CA GLY A 818 2.68 28.22 -29.33
C GLY A 818 1.72 27.46 -30.28
N PRO A 819 1.06 26.42 -29.75
CA PRO A 819 0.14 25.54 -30.52
C PRO A 819 -1.04 26.30 -31.15
N THR A 820 -1.49 27.37 -30.50
CA THR A 820 -2.66 28.18 -30.92
C THR A 820 -2.29 29.39 -31.80
N GLY A 821 -1.02 29.52 -32.16
CA GLY A 821 -0.51 30.71 -32.88
C GLY A 821 -0.21 31.91 -31.98
N LYS A 822 -0.50 31.83 -30.71
CA LYS A 822 -0.10 32.77 -29.64
C LYS A 822 1.32 32.46 -29.20
N PRO A 823 2.00 33.40 -28.47
CA PRO A 823 3.33 33.11 -27.92
C PRO A 823 3.39 31.82 -27.07
N ALA A 824 4.50 31.12 -27.14
CA ALA A 824 4.72 29.89 -26.37
C ALA A 824 4.62 30.13 -24.82
N LEU A 825 4.87 31.36 -24.37
CA LEU A 825 4.71 31.74 -22.97
C LEU A 825 3.27 31.46 -22.46
N GLU A 826 2.26 31.82 -23.27
CA GLU A 826 0.86 31.57 -22.88
C GLU A 826 0.58 30.08 -22.73
N PHE A 827 1.10 29.27 -23.62
CA PHE A 827 0.96 27.81 -23.57
C PHE A 827 1.63 27.23 -22.30
N VAL A 828 2.90 27.55 -22.07
CA VAL A 828 3.64 27.05 -20.90
C VAL A 828 2.96 27.45 -19.58
N MET A 829 2.55 28.71 -19.47
CA MET A 829 1.88 29.20 -18.27
C MET A 829 0.51 28.57 -18.06
N SER A 830 -0.26 28.36 -19.13
CA SER A 830 -1.56 27.68 -19.02
C SER A 830 -1.43 26.23 -18.55
N GLU A 831 -0.46 25.48 -19.09
CA GLU A 831 -0.18 24.11 -18.69
C GLU A 831 0.34 24.03 -17.23
N TRP A 832 1.23 24.95 -16.85
CA TRP A 832 1.74 25.01 -15.49
C TRP A 832 0.64 25.34 -14.48
N MET A 833 -0.13 26.41 -14.72
CA MET A 833 -1.19 26.85 -13.80
C MET A 833 -2.31 25.84 -13.61
N SER A 834 -2.61 25.06 -14.65
CA SER A 834 -3.64 24.03 -14.58
C SER A 834 -3.22 22.80 -13.80
N ARG A 835 -1.90 22.55 -13.63
CA ARG A 835 -1.34 21.34 -13.04
C ARG A 835 -0.55 21.55 -11.76
N GLN A 836 -0.20 22.77 -11.39
CA GLN A 836 0.63 23.07 -10.19
C GLN A 836 0.13 22.34 -8.93
N HIS A 837 -1.17 22.32 -8.70
CA HIS A 837 -1.78 21.69 -7.52
C HIS A 837 -1.72 20.16 -7.53
N LEU A 838 -1.33 19.55 -8.65
CA LEU A 838 -1.17 18.10 -8.85
C LEU A 838 0.30 17.67 -8.78
N PHE A 839 1.24 18.61 -8.69
CA PHE A 839 2.65 18.27 -8.67
C PHE A 839 3.01 17.49 -7.41
N TYR A 840 3.83 16.48 -7.58
CA TYR A 840 4.35 15.62 -6.53
C TYR A 840 5.87 15.81 -6.36
N GLY A 841 6.38 15.40 -5.19
CA GLY A 841 7.76 15.61 -4.76
C GLY A 841 7.93 16.89 -3.93
N GLN A 842 8.57 16.78 -2.76
CA GLN A 842 8.78 17.93 -1.86
C GLN A 842 9.73 18.96 -2.48
N TYR A 843 10.79 18.51 -3.11
CA TYR A 843 11.76 19.39 -3.77
C TYR A 843 11.16 20.09 -4.99
N GLU A 844 10.48 19.36 -5.86
CA GLU A 844 9.79 19.91 -7.03
C GLU A 844 8.71 20.91 -6.62
N GLY A 845 7.97 20.64 -5.55
CA GLY A 845 7.01 21.58 -4.97
C GLY A 845 7.66 22.88 -4.51
N LYS A 846 8.80 22.79 -3.82
CA LYS A 846 9.57 24.00 -3.42
C LYS A 846 10.05 24.79 -4.64
N VAL A 847 10.67 24.12 -5.61
CA VAL A 847 11.20 24.76 -6.82
C VAL A 847 10.10 25.48 -7.59
N SER A 848 8.97 24.83 -7.83
CA SER A 848 7.86 25.43 -8.60
C SER A 848 7.16 26.54 -7.84
N SER A 849 6.85 26.38 -6.54
CA SER A 849 6.14 27.38 -5.76
C SER A 849 6.96 28.66 -5.56
N VAL A 850 8.26 28.53 -5.28
CA VAL A 850 9.18 29.68 -5.20
C VAL A 850 9.35 30.35 -6.57
N ALA A 851 9.35 29.57 -7.67
CA ALA A 851 9.36 30.14 -9.02
C ALA A 851 8.10 30.97 -9.31
N LEU A 852 6.91 30.49 -8.91
CA LEU A 852 5.67 31.26 -9.04
C LEU A 852 5.73 32.59 -8.27
N CYS A 853 6.27 32.58 -7.05
CA CYS A 853 6.48 33.79 -6.27
C CYS A 853 7.37 34.79 -7.02
N LYS A 854 8.47 34.32 -7.62
CA LYS A 854 9.39 35.17 -8.39
C LYS A 854 8.75 35.77 -9.65
N ILE A 855 7.99 34.95 -10.39
CA ILE A 855 7.27 35.42 -11.58
C ILE A 855 6.21 36.45 -11.20
N LEU A 856 5.42 36.20 -10.16
CA LEU A 856 4.39 37.13 -9.68
C LEU A 856 5.01 38.45 -9.23
N GLN A 857 6.08 38.41 -8.44
CA GLN A 857 6.78 39.59 -7.98
C GLN A 857 7.36 40.40 -9.16
N TYR A 858 7.97 39.73 -10.13
CA TYR A 858 8.51 40.38 -11.33
C TYR A 858 7.40 41.05 -12.15
N GLY A 859 6.30 40.31 -12.42
CA GLY A 859 5.17 40.80 -13.21
C GLY A 859 4.52 42.06 -12.63
N ILE A 860 4.50 42.18 -11.28
CA ILE A 860 3.98 43.35 -10.59
C ILE A 860 4.99 44.50 -10.58
N THR A 861 6.26 44.22 -10.27
CA THR A 861 7.30 45.23 -10.12
C THR A 861 7.65 45.91 -11.44
N VAL A 862 7.70 45.14 -12.53
CA VAL A 862 8.10 45.64 -13.86
C VAL A 862 6.88 46.06 -14.69
N ASP A 863 5.65 45.77 -14.22
CA ASP A 863 4.41 46.01 -14.97
C ASP A 863 4.41 45.34 -16.36
N ASP A 864 4.86 44.09 -16.41
CA ASP A 864 5.15 43.38 -17.66
C ASP A 864 3.85 42.94 -18.37
N LYS A 865 3.54 43.59 -19.49
CA LYS A 865 2.34 43.29 -20.27
C LYS A 865 2.33 41.86 -20.84
N ARG A 866 3.50 41.24 -21.05
CA ARG A 866 3.58 39.84 -21.55
C ARG A 866 2.91 38.86 -20.56
N LEU A 867 2.99 39.14 -19.24
CA LEU A 867 2.36 38.35 -18.21
C LEU A 867 0.94 38.78 -17.88
N GLN A 868 0.66 40.09 -17.96
CA GLN A 868 -0.64 40.66 -17.60
C GLN A 868 -1.74 40.33 -18.61
N ASP A 869 -1.41 40.19 -19.90
CA ASP A 869 -2.37 39.97 -20.96
C ASP A 869 -2.79 38.47 -21.04
N ILE A 870 -2.12 37.55 -20.36
CA ILE A 870 -2.44 36.13 -20.36
C ILE A 870 -3.61 35.84 -19.41
N LYS A 871 -4.58 35.07 -19.90
CA LYS A 871 -5.73 34.56 -19.15
C LYS A 871 -5.69 33.02 -19.12
N VAL A 872 -5.99 32.46 -17.96
CA VAL A 872 -5.93 31.02 -17.69
C VAL A 872 -7.21 30.55 -16.99
N LYS A 873 -7.40 29.22 -16.91
CA LYS A 873 -8.50 28.61 -16.16
C LYS A 873 -8.44 29.02 -14.69
N GLY A 874 -9.57 29.50 -14.17
CA GLY A 874 -9.76 29.85 -12.76
C GLY A 874 -10.37 28.71 -11.93
N ASP A 875 -11.41 29.03 -11.17
CA ASP A 875 -12.13 28.07 -10.34
C ASP A 875 -13.20 27.32 -11.15
N GLU A 876 -13.46 26.07 -10.75
CA GLU A 876 -14.54 25.27 -11.34
C GLU A 876 -15.90 25.82 -10.96
N ILE A 877 -16.83 25.87 -11.91
CA ILE A 877 -18.19 26.31 -11.68
C ILE A 877 -19.04 25.08 -11.32
N PHE A 878 -19.33 24.90 -10.03
CA PHE A 878 -20.22 23.85 -9.55
C PHE A 878 -21.69 24.27 -9.70
N ASN A 879 -22.47 23.48 -10.43
CA ASN A 879 -23.92 23.58 -10.39
C ASN A 879 -24.43 22.87 -9.15
N MET A 880 -24.88 23.61 -8.14
CA MET A 880 -25.37 23.09 -6.86
C MET A 880 -26.65 22.20 -6.96
N GLU A 881 -27.26 22.08 -8.12
CA GLU A 881 -28.46 21.26 -8.34
C GLU A 881 -28.16 19.78 -8.62
N GLU A 882 -26.92 19.40 -8.83
CA GLU A 882 -26.51 18.01 -9.09
C GLU A 882 -25.61 17.51 -7.97
N GLY A 883 -26.10 16.58 -7.15
CA GLY A 883 -25.31 15.90 -6.11
C GLY A 883 -24.05 15.18 -6.64
N ILE A 884 -23.34 14.41 -5.80
CA ILE A 884 -22.06 13.73 -6.12
C ILE A 884 -22.14 13.06 -7.50
N ARG A 885 -21.24 13.47 -8.40
CA ARG A 885 -21.20 12.99 -9.79
C ARG A 885 -20.53 11.62 -9.88
N THR A 886 -21.21 10.65 -10.45
CA THR A 886 -20.60 9.39 -10.90
C THR A 886 -19.81 9.61 -12.19
N ARG A 887 -18.82 8.75 -12.48
CA ARG A 887 -17.98 8.83 -13.70
C ARG A 887 -18.80 8.92 -15.00
N SER A 888 -19.96 8.28 -15.05
CA SER A 888 -20.88 8.33 -16.22
C SER A 888 -21.61 9.68 -16.37
N LYS A 889 -21.80 10.45 -15.29
CA LYS A 889 -22.40 11.79 -15.35
C LYS A 889 -21.37 12.86 -15.76
N THR A 890 -20.12 12.68 -15.42
CA THR A 890 -19.02 13.59 -15.81
C THR A 890 -18.82 13.62 -17.34
N SER A 891 -19.02 12.50 -18.03
CA SER A 891 -18.87 12.44 -19.49
C SER A 891 -20.03 13.11 -20.26
N ARG A 892 -21.19 13.36 -19.62
CA ARG A 892 -22.36 13.98 -20.24
C ARG A 892 -22.43 15.50 -20.10
N ASN A 893 -21.80 16.06 -19.06
CA ASN A 893 -21.74 17.51 -18.82
C ASN A 893 -20.28 17.92 -18.65
N PRO A 894 -19.65 18.61 -19.62
CA PRO A 894 -18.28 19.08 -19.50
C PRO A 894 -18.14 20.07 -18.34
N GLU A 895 -17.02 19.93 -17.61
CA GLU A 895 -16.65 20.85 -16.54
C GLU A 895 -16.53 22.28 -17.08
N CYS A 896 -17.19 23.22 -16.41
CA CYS A 896 -17.12 24.64 -16.72
C CYS A 896 -16.16 25.36 -15.78
N TRP A 897 -15.25 26.16 -16.32
CA TRP A 897 -14.25 26.90 -15.56
C TRP A 897 -14.39 28.42 -15.76
N THR A 898 -14.11 29.20 -14.73
CA THR A 898 -13.93 30.64 -14.88
C THR A 898 -12.61 30.95 -15.62
N THR A 899 -12.51 32.10 -16.21
CA THR A 899 -11.27 32.58 -16.85
C THR A 899 -10.76 33.78 -16.07
N ILE A 900 -9.52 33.71 -15.55
CA ILE A 900 -8.91 34.74 -14.73
C ILE A 900 -7.52 35.15 -15.25
N PRO A 901 -7.01 36.35 -14.90
CA PRO A 901 -5.66 36.76 -15.26
C PRO A 901 -4.59 35.81 -14.68
N LEU A 902 -3.51 35.59 -15.42
CA LEU A 902 -2.40 34.72 -15.04
C LEU A 902 -1.83 35.03 -13.66
N LEU A 903 -1.52 36.30 -13.38
CA LEU A 903 -0.93 36.71 -12.10
C LEU A 903 -1.88 36.47 -10.91
N VAL A 904 -3.19 36.64 -11.13
CA VAL A 904 -4.21 36.28 -10.12
C VAL A 904 -4.23 34.77 -9.86
N LYS A 905 -4.13 33.96 -10.90
CA LYS A 905 -4.05 32.49 -10.75
C LYS A 905 -2.80 32.07 -9.96
N MET A 906 -1.65 32.65 -10.25
CA MET A 906 -0.42 32.41 -9.47
C MET A 906 -0.61 32.76 -7.99
N TYR A 907 -1.21 33.89 -7.71
CA TYR A 907 -1.49 34.33 -6.34
C TYR A 907 -2.39 33.32 -5.61
N LYS A 908 -3.47 32.85 -6.24
CA LYS A 908 -4.36 31.82 -5.67
C LYS A 908 -3.63 30.49 -5.43
N LEU A 909 -2.80 30.05 -6.38
CA LEU A 909 -2.02 28.82 -6.23
C LEU A 909 -1.00 28.90 -5.08
N ILE A 910 -0.35 30.04 -4.89
CA ILE A 910 0.57 30.27 -3.76
C ILE A 910 -0.19 30.18 -2.40
N ILE A 911 -1.39 30.74 -2.32
CA ILE A 911 -2.23 30.64 -1.10
C ILE A 911 -2.65 29.19 -0.85
N ASN A 912 -3.07 28.48 -1.89
CA ASN A 912 -3.50 27.08 -1.77
C ASN A 912 -2.32 26.17 -1.36
N GLU A 913 -1.14 26.43 -1.90
CA GLU A 913 0.08 25.71 -1.49
C GLU A 913 0.40 25.97 -0.01
N LEU A 914 0.30 27.22 0.46
CA LEU A 914 0.47 27.52 1.88
C LEU A 914 -0.53 26.78 2.75
N SER A 915 -1.80 26.69 2.34
CA SER A 915 -2.82 25.91 3.06
C SER A 915 -2.43 24.43 3.19
N THR A 916 -2.00 23.83 2.07
CA THR A 916 -1.56 22.43 2.03
C THR A 916 -0.35 22.17 2.95
N VAL A 917 0.64 23.07 2.92
CA VAL A 917 1.84 22.96 3.77
C VAL A 917 1.50 23.11 5.26
N ILE A 918 0.60 24.06 5.61
CA ILE A 918 0.13 24.24 7.00
C ILE A 918 -0.60 22.96 7.47
N GLU A 919 -1.48 22.40 6.66
CA GLU A 919 -2.20 21.18 6.99
C GLU A 919 -1.25 19.98 7.18
N ALA A 920 -0.28 19.81 6.27
CA ALA A 920 0.74 18.77 6.36
C ALA A 920 1.61 18.91 7.63
N ASN A 921 2.06 20.13 7.95
CA ASN A 921 2.85 20.39 9.16
C ASN A 921 2.02 20.24 10.45
N ALA A 922 0.74 20.59 10.43
CA ALA A 922 -0.16 20.34 11.56
C ALA A 922 -0.35 18.85 11.82
N THR A 923 -0.43 18.05 10.79
CA THR A 923 -0.51 16.58 10.89
C THR A 923 0.80 16.00 11.46
N ARG A 924 1.96 16.41 10.95
CA ARG A 924 3.28 16.03 11.47
C ARG A 924 3.49 16.46 12.92
N ASN A 925 3.15 17.68 13.29
CA ASN A 925 3.26 18.17 14.68
C ASN A 925 2.33 17.44 15.65
N THR A 926 1.15 17.02 15.20
CA THR A 926 0.27 16.16 15.98
C THR A 926 0.88 14.76 16.17
N GLU A 927 1.53 14.21 15.19
CA GLU A 927 2.28 12.95 15.30
C GLU A 927 3.51 13.10 16.24
N ASP A 928 4.27 14.18 16.14
CA ASP A 928 5.43 14.45 17.01
C ASP A 928 5.02 14.83 18.46
N GLU A 929 3.91 15.54 18.68
CA GLU A 929 3.36 15.79 20.01
C GLU A 929 2.81 14.52 20.66
N TRP A 930 2.30 13.56 19.87
CA TRP A 930 1.92 12.24 20.34
C TRP A 930 3.14 11.42 20.78
N ILE A 931 4.28 11.58 20.13
CA ILE A 931 5.54 10.93 20.47
C ILE A 931 6.17 11.54 21.74
N GLN A 932 5.95 12.84 22.05
CA GLN A 932 6.57 13.54 23.19
C GLN A 932 5.71 13.63 24.47
N GLY A 933 4.48 13.16 24.49
CA GLY A 933 3.72 12.88 25.70
C GLY A 933 3.40 14.07 26.61
N ASN A 934 3.03 15.24 26.06
CA ASN A 934 2.53 16.38 26.80
C ASN A 934 1.16 16.85 26.28
N GLY A 935 0.11 16.08 26.53
CA GLY A 935 -1.28 16.48 26.28
C GLY A 935 -2.02 16.65 27.60
N ALA A 936 -2.26 17.87 28.04
CA ALA A 936 -3.21 18.14 29.10
C ALA A 936 -4.63 17.97 28.57
N ASP A 937 -5.42 17.11 29.20
CA ASP A 937 -6.83 16.85 28.90
C ASP A 937 -7.67 18.14 28.98
N ASP A 938 -8.12 18.67 27.85
CA ASP A 938 -9.24 19.61 27.77
C ASP A 938 -10.51 18.85 27.40
N PRO A 939 -11.52 18.77 28.31
CA PRO A 939 -12.74 18.01 28.06
C PRO A 939 -13.67 18.58 26.98
N ASN A 940 -13.35 19.74 26.40
CA ASN A 940 -14.24 20.47 25.46
C ASN A 940 -13.81 20.45 23.99
N ASP A 941 -12.66 19.85 23.65
CA ASP A 941 -12.19 19.83 22.26
C ASP A 941 -12.66 18.58 21.48
N ILE A 942 -13.97 18.49 21.26
CA ILE A 942 -14.66 17.33 20.64
C ILE A 942 -14.69 17.42 19.08
N TYR A 943 -14.20 18.49 18.47
CA TYR A 943 -14.47 18.80 17.05
C TYR A 943 -13.24 18.98 16.13
N ARG A 944 -12.02 18.61 16.55
CA ARG A 944 -10.84 18.72 15.70
C ARG A 944 -10.07 17.40 15.60
N LYS A 945 -10.51 16.50 14.75
CA LYS A 945 -9.64 15.50 14.09
C LYS A 945 -9.99 15.49 12.60
N PRO A 946 -9.10 15.90 11.71
CA PRO A 946 -9.24 15.58 10.30
C PRO A 946 -8.93 14.09 10.13
N TYR A 947 -9.84 13.36 9.51
CA TYR A 947 -9.59 12.01 9.02
C TYR A 947 -8.48 12.08 7.97
N SER A 948 -7.32 11.54 8.28
CA SER A 948 -6.35 11.20 7.26
C SER A 948 -6.89 9.98 6.53
N ASN A 949 -7.35 10.18 5.30
CA ASN A 949 -7.63 9.13 4.35
C ASN A 949 -6.30 8.46 3.96
N SER A 950 -5.87 7.47 4.73
CA SER A 950 -4.68 6.67 4.46
C SER A 950 -4.86 5.64 3.32
N ILE A 951 -5.80 5.87 2.40
CA ILE A 951 -6.00 5.03 1.21
C ILE A 951 -5.16 5.51 0.01
N PHE A 952 -4.55 6.70 0.08
CA PHE A 952 -3.74 7.26 -1.00
C PHE A 952 -2.24 7.41 -0.67
N SER A 953 -1.76 6.91 0.48
CA SER A 953 -0.34 7.04 0.88
C SER A 953 0.57 5.88 0.45
N ILE A 954 0.10 4.97 -0.40
CA ILE A 954 0.93 3.85 -0.90
C ILE A 954 1.91 4.31 -2.00
N ASP A 955 1.69 5.48 -2.62
CA ASP A 955 2.56 6.00 -3.68
C ASP A 955 3.55 7.10 -3.23
N ASP A 956 3.37 7.71 -2.06
CA ASP A 956 4.25 8.80 -1.61
C ASP A 956 5.59 8.30 -1.02
N ASP A 957 5.62 7.14 -0.36
CA ASP A 957 6.85 6.58 0.21
C ASP A 957 7.90 6.16 -0.85
N TYR A 958 7.46 5.91 -2.10
CA TYR A 958 8.37 5.49 -3.17
C TYR A 958 9.15 6.66 -3.80
N TYR A 959 8.70 7.90 -3.61
CA TYR A 959 9.35 9.09 -4.17
C TYR A 959 10.16 9.89 -3.14
N GLU A 960 9.90 9.76 -1.83
CA GLU A 960 10.70 10.44 -0.80
C GLU A 960 12.12 9.88 -0.67
N ASP A 961 12.30 8.56 -0.83
CA ASP A 961 13.61 7.91 -0.76
C ASP A 961 14.56 8.32 -1.91
N ASP A 962 14.03 8.62 -3.10
CA ASP A 962 14.84 9.04 -4.26
C ASP A 962 15.39 10.48 -4.11
N GLU A 963 14.71 11.37 -3.36
CA GLU A 963 15.14 12.75 -3.15
C GLU A 963 16.28 12.82 -2.12
N GLU A 964 16.22 12.02 -1.07
CA GLU A 964 17.27 11.98 -0.03
C GLU A 964 18.61 11.42 -0.55
N ASP A 965 18.59 10.63 -1.61
CA ASP A 965 19.78 10.02 -2.22
C ASP A 965 20.41 10.87 -3.34
N ASP A 966 19.76 11.96 -3.77
CA ASP A 966 20.29 12.84 -4.82
C ASP A 966 21.18 13.96 -4.24
N PRO A 967 22.52 13.87 -4.36
CA PRO A 967 23.43 14.85 -3.80
C PRO A 967 23.27 16.27 -4.39
N ASP A 968 22.71 16.40 -5.58
CA ASP A 968 22.48 17.70 -6.21
C ASP A 968 21.23 18.37 -5.63
N VAL A 969 20.20 17.60 -5.33
CA VAL A 969 19.00 18.07 -4.63
C VAL A 969 19.37 18.54 -3.22
N LEU A 970 20.10 17.73 -2.45
CA LEU A 970 20.48 18.05 -1.09
C LEU A 970 21.37 19.30 -0.97
N LYS A 971 22.16 19.60 -1.99
CA LYS A 971 23.04 20.79 -2.03
C LYS A 971 22.36 22.03 -2.58
N ASP A 972 21.19 21.90 -3.20
CA ASP A 972 20.47 23.02 -3.76
C ASP A 972 19.95 23.92 -2.61
N PRO A 973 20.22 25.24 -2.63
CA PRO A 973 19.65 26.16 -1.65
C PRO A 973 18.13 26.12 -1.56
N LEU A 974 17.45 25.77 -2.64
CA LEU A 974 15.98 25.65 -2.68
C LEU A 974 15.47 24.50 -1.81
N TYR A 975 16.22 23.42 -1.69
CA TYR A 975 15.87 22.30 -0.82
C TYR A 975 15.86 22.69 0.66
N GLN A 976 16.78 23.59 1.06
CA GLN A 976 16.91 24.07 2.44
C GLN A 976 15.85 25.08 2.85
N ILE A 977 15.02 25.59 1.92
CA ILE A 977 14.00 26.58 2.22
C ILE A 977 12.88 25.90 3.03
N ASP A 978 12.51 26.51 4.17
CA ASP A 978 11.24 26.22 4.82
C ASP A 978 10.11 26.89 4.04
N LEU A 979 9.35 26.07 3.32
CA LEU A 979 8.35 26.55 2.36
C LEU A 979 7.24 27.34 3.06
N GLN A 980 6.79 26.91 4.24
CA GLN A 980 5.74 27.59 5.01
C GLN A 980 6.16 29.02 5.37
N THR A 981 7.33 29.18 5.96
CA THR A 981 7.86 30.50 6.32
C THR A 981 8.05 31.38 5.08
N TYR A 982 8.62 30.81 4.01
CA TYR A 982 8.86 31.56 2.78
C TYR A 982 7.57 32.09 2.14
N LEU A 983 6.55 31.23 1.99
CA LEU A 983 5.26 31.62 1.40
C LEU A 983 4.50 32.61 2.30
N THR A 984 4.55 32.44 3.62
CA THR A 984 3.95 33.36 4.59
C THR A 984 4.57 34.75 4.48
N ASP A 985 5.89 34.85 4.47
CA ASP A 985 6.61 36.14 4.36
C ASP A 985 6.35 36.80 3.00
N PHE A 986 6.33 36.02 1.92
CA PHE A 986 6.00 36.51 0.59
C PHE A 986 4.59 37.11 0.54
N LEU A 987 3.59 36.39 1.04
CA LEU A 987 2.18 36.84 1.04
C LEU A 987 1.97 38.08 1.95
N ARG A 988 2.69 38.18 3.07
CA ARG A 988 2.68 39.38 3.92
C ARG A 988 3.25 40.59 3.20
N GLN A 989 4.34 40.44 2.45
CA GLN A 989 4.92 41.49 1.62
C GLN A 989 3.98 41.88 0.47
N PHE A 990 3.36 40.85 -0.15
CA PHE A 990 2.40 41.05 -1.22
C PHE A 990 1.15 41.84 -0.75
N ALA A 991 0.68 41.62 0.46
CA ALA A 991 -0.46 42.33 1.05
C ALA A 991 -0.20 43.86 1.21
N GLN A 992 1.07 44.28 1.18
CA GLN A 992 1.43 45.70 1.23
C GLN A 992 1.49 46.38 -0.15
N GLN A 993 1.34 45.61 -1.22
CA GLN A 993 1.38 46.12 -2.60
C GLN A 993 0.08 46.87 -2.95
N PRO A 994 0.15 47.93 -3.76
CA PRO A 994 -1.05 48.68 -4.19
C PRO A 994 -2.08 47.85 -4.93
N CYS A 995 -1.65 46.75 -5.61
CA CYS A 995 -2.52 45.88 -6.38
C CYS A 995 -3.26 44.82 -5.52
N PHE A 996 -2.94 44.72 -4.22
CA PHE A 996 -3.51 43.69 -3.34
C PHE A 996 -5.04 43.63 -3.36
N SER A 997 -5.69 44.79 -3.33
CA SER A 997 -7.15 44.87 -3.34
C SER A 997 -7.78 44.22 -4.57
N ALA A 998 -7.22 44.48 -5.76
CA ALA A 998 -7.68 43.89 -7.02
C ALA A 998 -7.50 42.37 -7.08
N PHE A 999 -6.41 41.86 -6.52
CA PHE A 999 -6.17 40.43 -6.44
C PHE A 999 -7.10 39.73 -5.43
N SER A 1000 -7.38 40.37 -4.31
CA SER A 1000 -8.22 39.84 -3.25
C SER A 1000 -9.70 39.69 -3.63
N GLU A 1001 -10.18 40.41 -4.64
CA GLU A 1001 -11.53 40.28 -5.17
C GLU A 1001 -11.79 38.89 -5.80
N HIS A 1002 -10.76 38.23 -6.27
CA HIS A 1002 -10.82 36.92 -6.92
C HIS A 1002 -10.70 35.72 -5.96
N LEU A 1003 -10.50 35.96 -4.67
CA LEU A 1003 -10.32 34.90 -3.68
C LEU A 1003 -11.64 34.30 -3.23
N ASN A 1004 -11.65 32.96 -3.10
CA ASN A 1004 -12.74 32.25 -2.45
C ASN A 1004 -12.64 32.32 -0.91
N ASP A 1005 -13.65 31.78 -0.22
CA ASP A 1005 -13.72 31.86 1.25
C ASP A 1005 -12.59 31.06 1.95
N ASN A 1006 -12.16 29.94 1.39
CA ASN A 1006 -11.07 29.15 1.94
C ASN A 1006 -9.73 29.88 1.82
N GLU A 1007 -9.44 30.43 0.65
CA GLU A 1007 -8.23 31.23 0.40
C GLU A 1007 -8.15 32.46 1.31
N ARG A 1008 -9.31 33.11 1.57
CA ARG A 1008 -9.39 34.24 2.53
C ARG A 1008 -9.12 33.79 3.96
N ARG A 1009 -9.59 32.63 4.37
CA ARG A 1009 -9.27 32.06 5.71
C ARG A 1009 -7.79 31.78 5.86
N THR A 1010 -7.16 31.15 4.86
CA THR A 1010 -5.71 30.91 4.88
C THR A 1010 -4.89 32.18 5.05
N LEU A 1011 -5.29 33.27 4.44
CA LEU A 1011 -4.60 34.59 4.62
C LEU A 1011 -4.83 35.22 5.99
N GLN A 1012 -5.87 34.83 6.73
CA GLN A 1012 -6.17 35.36 8.06
C GLN A 1012 -5.53 34.50 9.17
N SER A 1013 -5.23 33.24 8.93
CA SER A 1013 -4.48 32.33 9.82
C SER A 1013 -2.97 32.66 9.80
#